data_1fea44d5506714a949b1f1e0482de8e9
#
_entry.id   1fea44d5506714a949b1f1e0482de8e9
#
_cell.length_a   1.000
_cell.length_b   1.000
_cell.length_c   1.000
_cell.angle_alpha   90.00
_cell.angle_beta   90.00
_cell.angle_gamma   90.00
#
_symmetry.space_group_name_H-M   'P 1'
#
loop_
_entity.id
_entity.type
_entity.pdbx_description
1 polymer ?
#
loop_
_entity_poly.entity_id
_entity_poly.type
_entity_poly.pdbx_seq_one_letter_code
_entity_poly.pdbx_strand_id
1 'polypeptide(L)'
;MQGGFCGRMLLAAAGALAWTAGAKDFNVRDYGGNVPAAAEAAAKAGGGRVVVPAGEWTSGTIWLKDHVELHLEKGAVIKGSLNKDDYNRDGEIPENWRSEGEEWSGAHLVFAVRAKDVAITGEGTIDGNGPAFFGPCDEIGRFPWYKYGLKLKPLDREWFRPGFMVTFLMCRDVRVEGVTLRHTPCWTAHFRCCDGVLVKGVRVEADRTIANSDGVSFDCTRNATLRDSTLLTGDDSVTVRASCHLHAATNACENVLVENCDLSSCCFGVRIGVGTGTIRNVTVRNCRVHEAAEGIGFTPAFSRSARNVHISDVLVENCTVREADKPLSIRTYGGDLVKNVVVRDCDFAGMSPSYIGGHAESPVENVTFENCRHTFLQRLKVRHDLDWEKRLGVRHREFLATNANCRAVRTVNCLPEEAGARGVLLLTFDDRNFADWERAMPLFAKYGAHATFFVSGAIDNKAVKSLKKLSGAGHTVGLHGLKHLDADIEAARVGMEKYYRADVMPQQDRIYWAYLPCSSFAYPNTRRTDETDDFLFGHFTRLRAGVPGAAPYDPKGEKQKDRRPLVTNEGVFFPAADLPNRRLIRGFILGEAYHTDIDEVLSCVRRAAERKEVVCLISHGISPDARHIHMKTAWLEAILACAKESGIAALGFDELPAPVMPKKP
;
A
#
# COMPACT_ATOMS: atom_id res chain seq x y z
N MET A 1 -34.04 -3.17 16.36
CA MET A 1 -33.42 -4.28 17.10
C MET A 1 -31.94 -4.19 16.81
N GLN A 2 -31.21 -3.66 17.77
CA GLN A 2 -29.75 -3.53 17.73
C GLN A 2 -29.16 -4.88 18.13
N GLY A 3 -28.70 -5.64 17.14
CA GLY A 3 -27.90 -6.84 17.36
C GLY A 3 -26.43 -6.49 17.24
N GLY A 4 -25.78 -6.18 18.37
CA GLY A 4 -24.35 -5.94 18.42
C GLY A 4 -23.57 -7.17 18.00
N PHE A 5 -22.80 -7.04 16.91
CA PHE A 5 -21.81 -8.03 16.49
C PHE A 5 -20.59 -7.93 17.44
N CYS A 6 -20.77 -8.39 18.67
CA CYS A 6 -19.69 -8.60 19.62
C CYS A 6 -19.25 -10.08 19.50
N GLY A 7 -18.68 -10.43 18.35
CA GLY A 7 -18.00 -11.70 18.17
C GLY A 7 -16.75 -11.69 19.05
N ARG A 8 -16.80 -12.38 20.19
CA ARG A 8 -15.59 -12.78 20.90
C ARG A 8 -14.72 -13.56 19.92
N MET A 9 -13.71 -12.89 19.36
CA MET A 9 -12.58 -13.57 18.78
C MET A 9 -11.97 -14.45 19.88
N LEU A 10 -12.23 -15.74 19.82
CA LEU A 10 -11.33 -16.71 20.42
C LEU A 10 -10.00 -16.52 19.66
N LEU A 11 -9.10 -15.70 20.23
CA LEU A 11 -7.68 -15.83 19.98
C LEU A 11 -7.36 -17.29 20.33
N ALA A 12 -7.30 -18.16 19.32
CA ALA A 12 -6.49 -19.34 19.44
C ALA A 12 -5.07 -18.77 19.62
N ALA A 13 -4.68 -18.63 20.89
CA ALA A 13 -3.30 -18.55 21.23
C ALA A 13 -2.72 -19.84 20.61
N ALA A 14 -2.05 -19.74 19.45
CA ALA A 14 -1.03 -20.70 19.08
C ALA A 14 -0.09 -20.66 20.28
N GLY A 15 -0.28 -21.57 21.20
CA GLY A 15 0.54 -21.69 22.38
C GLY A 15 1.95 -21.74 21.84
N ALA A 16 2.80 -20.82 22.28
CA ALA A 16 4.23 -20.97 22.12
C ALA A 16 4.57 -22.27 22.85
N LEU A 17 4.50 -23.39 22.15
CA LEU A 17 5.18 -24.60 22.54
C LEU A 17 6.66 -24.24 22.46
N ALA A 18 7.18 -23.73 23.58
CA ALA A 18 8.62 -23.62 23.75
C ALA A 18 9.15 -25.02 23.50
N TRP A 19 10.06 -25.17 22.53
CA TRP A 19 10.87 -26.37 22.43
C TRP A 19 11.31 -26.71 23.83
N THR A 20 11.01 -27.93 24.25
CA THR A 20 11.40 -28.38 25.61
C THR A 20 12.90 -28.18 25.76
N ALA A 21 13.29 -27.44 26.78
CA ALA A 21 14.70 -27.31 27.15
C ALA A 21 15.27 -28.73 27.30
N GLY A 22 16.09 -29.16 26.29
CA GLY A 22 16.62 -30.53 26.23
C GLY A 22 16.52 -31.19 24.83
N ALA A 23 15.99 -30.54 23.81
CA ALA A 23 16.03 -31.06 22.44
C ALA A 23 17.51 -31.24 22.00
N LYS A 24 17.82 -32.39 21.40
CA LYS A 24 19.16 -32.71 20.90
C LYS A 24 19.47 -31.83 19.66
N ASP A 25 20.65 -31.24 19.65
CA ASP A 25 21.19 -30.50 18.53
C ASP A 25 21.90 -31.43 17.53
N PHE A 26 21.65 -31.15 16.23
CA PHE A 26 22.30 -31.83 15.11
C PHE A 26 23.00 -30.75 14.27
N ASN A 27 24.30 -30.51 14.57
CA ASN A 27 25.04 -29.47 13.87
C ASN A 27 25.42 -29.95 12.46
N VAL A 28 25.10 -29.16 11.44
CA VAL A 28 25.35 -29.49 10.03
C VAL A 28 26.85 -29.81 9.77
N ARG A 29 27.78 -29.22 10.52
CA ARG A 29 29.21 -29.50 10.39
C ARG A 29 29.55 -30.95 10.72
N ASP A 30 28.84 -31.58 11.67
CA ASP A 30 29.03 -32.97 12.03
C ASP A 30 28.61 -33.96 10.94
N TYR A 31 27.88 -33.45 9.94
CA TYR A 31 27.43 -34.19 8.77
C TYR A 31 28.14 -33.76 7.47
N GLY A 32 29.35 -33.22 7.59
CA GLY A 32 30.15 -32.79 6.45
C GLY A 32 29.56 -31.62 5.67
N GLY A 33 28.71 -30.80 6.30
CA GLY A 33 28.01 -29.69 5.64
C GLY A 33 26.71 -30.08 4.93
N ASN A 34 26.29 -31.34 5.03
CA ASN A 34 25.09 -31.85 4.38
C ASN A 34 23.84 -31.60 5.25
N VAL A 35 23.09 -30.54 4.94
CA VAL A 35 21.88 -30.15 5.69
C VAL A 35 20.79 -31.22 5.64
N PRO A 36 20.45 -31.83 4.48
CA PRO A 36 19.52 -32.96 4.42
C PRO A 36 19.91 -34.13 5.32
N ALA A 37 21.20 -34.49 5.40
CA ALA A 37 21.65 -35.58 6.26
C ALA A 37 21.49 -35.27 7.75
N ALA A 38 21.74 -34.03 8.17
CA ALA A 38 21.50 -33.59 9.55
C ALA A 38 19.99 -33.63 9.88
N ALA A 39 19.13 -33.19 8.96
CA ALA A 39 17.67 -33.24 9.13
C ALA A 39 17.15 -34.69 9.22
N GLU A 40 17.67 -35.59 8.41
CA GLU A 40 17.36 -37.01 8.46
C GLU A 40 17.78 -37.63 9.78
N ALA A 41 18.97 -37.29 10.29
CA ALA A 41 19.47 -37.78 11.59
C ALA A 41 18.59 -37.29 12.75
N ALA A 42 18.14 -36.02 12.71
CA ALA A 42 17.20 -35.49 13.69
C ALA A 42 15.85 -36.24 13.65
N ALA A 43 15.32 -36.47 12.44
CA ALA A 43 14.08 -37.21 12.26
C ALA A 43 14.18 -38.66 12.78
N LYS A 44 15.27 -39.37 12.48
CA LYS A 44 15.54 -40.74 12.99
C LYS A 44 15.68 -40.79 14.52
N ALA A 45 16.09 -39.70 15.14
CA ALA A 45 16.18 -39.60 16.60
C ALA A 45 14.82 -39.29 17.27
N GLY A 46 13.75 -39.12 16.48
CA GLY A 46 12.42 -38.77 16.98
C GLY A 46 12.19 -37.27 17.11
N GLY A 47 13.04 -36.46 16.52
CA GLY A 47 13.02 -35.00 16.55
C GLY A 47 14.33 -34.39 17.03
N GLY A 48 14.43 -33.08 16.97
CA GLY A 48 15.58 -32.31 17.41
C GLY A 48 15.83 -31.05 16.59
N ARG A 49 16.82 -30.29 16.99
CA ARG A 49 17.16 -29.03 16.35
C ARG A 49 18.35 -29.22 15.40
N VAL A 50 18.11 -29.03 14.10
CA VAL A 50 19.15 -29.01 13.07
C VAL A 50 19.78 -27.62 13.08
N VAL A 51 21.00 -27.51 13.59
CA VAL A 51 21.72 -26.25 13.70
C VAL A 51 22.54 -26.01 12.46
N VAL A 52 22.20 -24.94 11.73
CA VAL A 52 22.94 -24.46 10.55
C VAL A 52 23.80 -23.27 10.99
N PRO A 53 25.12 -23.44 11.19
CA PRO A 53 25.96 -22.35 11.65
C PRO A 53 26.28 -21.35 10.55
N ALA A 54 26.85 -20.19 10.93
CA ALA A 54 27.28 -19.17 9.98
C ALA A 54 28.16 -19.76 8.86
N GLY A 55 27.88 -19.36 7.62
CA GLY A 55 28.49 -19.85 6.37
C GLY A 55 27.47 -20.10 5.28
N GLU A 56 27.94 -20.42 4.08
CA GLU A 56 27.08 -20.79 2.93
C GLU A 56 27.03 -22.31 2.79
N TRP A 57 25.82 -22.86 2.69
CA TRP A 57 25.52 -24.27 2.63
C TRP A 57 24.65 -24.55 1.40
N THR A 58 25.21 -25.08 0.33
CA THR A 58 24.43 -25.48 -0.85
C THR A 58 23.63 -26.74 -0.54
N SER A 59 22.34 -26.73 -0.89
CA SER A 59 21.44 -27.84 -0.60
C SER A 59 20.40 -28.04 -1.70
N GLY A 60 20.00 -29.27 -1.92
CA GLY A 60 18.75 -29.64 -2.53
C GLY A 60 17.64 -29.73 -1.48
N THR A 61 16.68 -30.66 -1.66
CA THR A 61 15.53 -30.78 -0.78
C THR A 61 15.93 -31.19 0.65
N ILE A 62 15.57 -30.37 1.61
CA ILE A 62 15.66 -30.63 3.05
C ILE A 62 14.30 -31.10 3.53
N TRP A 63 14.18 -32.38 3.89
CA TRP A 63 12.96 -32.96 4.41
C TRP A 63 12.82 -32.72 5.91
N LEU A 64 11.78 -31.99 6.31
CA LEU A 64 11.44 -31.82 7.72
C LEU A 64 10.35 -32.83 8.10
N LYS A 65 10.55 -33.54 9.21
CA LYS A 65 9.65 -34.53 9.78
C LYS A 65 9.15 -34.08 11.14
N ASP A 66 8.35 -34.92 11.80
CA ASP A 66 7.81 -34.62 13.12
C ASP A 66 8.89 -34.18 14.10
N HIS A 67 8.60 -33.14 14.84
CA HIS A 67 9.44 -32.60 15.91
C HIS A 67 10.85 -32.17 15.45
N VAL A 68 11.01 -31.76 14.19
CA VAL A 68 12.28 -31.25 13.65
C VAL A 68 12.24 -29.73 13.50
N GLU A 69 13.18 -29.05 14.10
CA GLU A 69 13.45 -27.62 13.90
C GLU A 69 14.69 -27.43 13.04
N LEU A 70 14.54 -26.71 11.93
CA LEU A 70 15.67 -26.19 11.15
C LEU A 70 16.04 -24.81 11.68
N HIS A 71 17.13 -24.70 12.42
CA HIS A 71 17.57 -23.47 13.06
C HIS A 71 18.79 -22.88 12.34
N LEU A 72 18.63 -21.69 11.79
CA LEU A 72 19.68 -20.98 11.08
C LEU A 72 20.29 -19.91 11.98
N GLU A 73 21.56 -20.12 12.38
CA GLU A 73 22.27 -19.09 13.13
C GLU A 73 22.47 -17.82 12.31
N LYS A 74 22.72 -16.71 12.98
CA LYS A 74 23.03 -15.44 12.33
C LYS A 74 24.23 -15.59 11.39
N GLY A 75 24.05 -15.22 10.12
CA GLY A 75 25.06 -15.38 9.06
C GLY A 75 25.07 -16.75 8.39
N ALA A 76 24.18 -17.67 8.76
CA ALA A 76 23.94 -18.90 8.00
C ALA A 76 23.17 -18.60 6.71
N VAL A 77 23.58 -19.20 5.60
CA VAL A 77 22.89 -19.13 4.31
C VAL A 77 22.75 -20.54 3.75
N ILE A 78 21.51 -21.04 3.67
CA ILE A 78 21.19 -22.23 2.89
C ILE A 78 20.87 -21.76 1.48
N LYS A 79 21.65 -22.23 0.49
CA LYS A 79 21.51 -21.85 -0.91
C LYS A 79 21.02 -23.00 -1.77
N GLY A 80 19.95 -22.76 -2.54
CA GLY A 80 19.40 -23.77 -3.44
C GLY A 80 20.40 -24.26 -4.49
N SER A 81 20.51 -25.58 -4.66
CA SER A 81 21.31 -26.21 -5.69
C SER A 81 20.76 -25.88 -7.08
N LEU A 82 21.64 -25.79 -8.08
CA LEU A 82 21.25 -25.71 -9.49
C LEU A 82 21.10 -27.09 -10.14
N ASN A 83 21.50 -28.15 -9.45
CA ASN A 83 21.35 -29.50 -9.94
C ASN A 83 19.97 -30.06 -9.60
N LYS A 84 19.17 -30.40 -10.62
CA LYS A 84 17.81 -30.95 -10.44
C LYS A 84 17.78 -32.25 -9.64
N ASP A 85 18.84 -33.05 -9.71
CA ASP A 85 18.91 -34.36 -9.04
C ASP A 85 19.08 -34.23 -7.50
N ASP A 86 19.41 -33.05 -6.99
CA ASP A 86 19.47 -32.76 -5.56
C ASP A 86 18.09 -32.53 -4.93
N TYR A 87 17.04 -32.40 -5.77
CA TYR A 87 15.69 -32.12 -5.30
C TYR A 87 14.78 -33.33 -5.28
N ASN A 88 13.67 -33.25 -4.52
CA ASN A 88 12.61 -34.24 -4.58
C ASN A 88 12.04 -34.38 -5.99
N ARG A 89 11.60 -35.56 -6.34
CA ARG A 89 11.06 -35.85 -7.69
C ARG A 89 9.59 -35.44 -7.80
N ASP A 90 9.21 -35.00 -8.99
CA ASP A 90 7.81 -34.83 -9.35
C ASP A 90 7.04 -36.15 -9.18
N GLY A 91 5.86 -36.09 -8.56
CA GLY A 91 5.03 -37.26 -8.35
C GLY A 91 5.43 -38.18 -7.20
N GLU A 92 6.53 -37.92 -6.49
CA GLU A 92 6.92 -38.65 -5.26
C GLU A 92 5.84 -38.55 -4.17
N ILE A 93 5.19 -37.39 -4.07
CA ILE A 93 4.05 -37.15 -3.19
C ILE A 93 2.85 -36.84 -4.08
N PRO A 94 1.79 -37.68 -4.08
CA PRO A 94 0.64 -37.51 -4.97
C PRO A 94 -0.11 -36.18 -4.79
N GLU A 95 -0.10 -35.63 -3.57
CA GLU A 95 -0.77 -34.36 -3.26
C GLU A 95 0.11 -33.14 -3.55
N ASN A 96 1.36 -33.35 -3.95
CA ASN A 96 2.26 -32.26 -4.34
C ASN A 96 1.77 -31.62 -5.63
N TRP A 97 2.02 -30.35 -5.79
CA TRP A 97 1.53 -29.57 -6.91
C TRP A 97 2.66 -29.13 -7.83
N ARG A 98 2.43 -29.23 -9.13
CA ARG A 98 3.24 -28.65 -10.21
C ARG A 98 2.33 -27.90 -11.17
N SER A 99 2.89 -27.01 -11.95
CA SER A 99 2.15 -26.31 -13.00
C SER A 99 2.91 -26.33 -14.31
N GLU A 100 2.35 -27.01 -15.29
CA GLU A 100 2.90 -27.00 -16.66
C GLU A 100 2.63 -25.64 -17.34
N GLY A 101 1.47 -25.04 -17.07
CA GLY A 101 1.10 -23.74 -17.67
C GLY A 101 1.89 -22.55 -17.15
N GLU A 102 2.45 -22.64 -15.94
CA GLU A 102 3.30 -21.62 -15.31
C GLU A 102 4.76 -22.05 -15.22
N GLU A 103 5.07 -23.21 -15.81
CA GLU A 103 6.43 -23.72 -16.00
C GLU A 103 7.23 -23.87 -14.70
N TRP A 104 6.69 -24.53 -13.67
CA TRP A 104 7.41 -24.89 -12.46
C TRP A 104 7.13 -26.34 -12.02
N SER A 105 8.14 -26.97 -11.44
CA SER A 105 8.11 -28.37 -11.00
C SER A 105 7.55 -28.52 -9.57
N GLY A 106 7.34 -29.75 -9.11
CA GLY A 106 7.03 -30.07 -7.72
C GLY A 106 8.26 -30.14 -6.80
N ALA A 107 9.40 -29.62 -7.21
CA ALA A 107 10.63 -29.60 -6.41
C ALA A 107 10.63 -28.47 -5.40
N HIS A 108 11.10 -28.74 -4.17
CA HIS A 108 11.15 -27.77 -3.06
C HIS A 108 12.53 -27.78 -2.39
N LEU A 109 13.00 -26.63 -1.92
CA LEU A 109 14.25 -26.55 -1.16
C LEU A 109 14.03 -27.01 0.28
N VAL A 110 12.94 -26.58 0.92
CA VAL A 110 12.54 -27.11 2.23
C VAL A 110 11.12 -27.69 2.10
N PHE A 111 10.96 -28.96 2.49
CA PHE A 111 9.71 -29.67 2.31
C PHE A 111 9.32 -30.46 3.54
N ALA A 112 8.11 -30.26 4.04
CA ALA A 112 7.50 -31.06 5.09
C ALA A 112 6.15 -31.58 4.63
N VAL A 113 5.88 -32.87 4.85
CA VAL A 113 4.62 -33.50 4.46
C VAL A 113 4.06 -34.28 5.64
N ARG A 114 2.82 -33.98 6.05
CA ARG A 114 2.10 -34.60 7.16
C ARG A 114 2.86 -34.58 8.49
N ALA A 115 3.80 -33.63 8.62
CA ALA A 115 4.59 -33.48 9.82
C ALA A 115 3.85 -32.67 10.90
N LYS A 116 4.20 -32.97 12.16
CA LYS A 116 3.66 -32.28 13.31
C LYS A 116 4.79 -31.62 14.10
N ASP A 117 4.51 -30.42 14.67
CA ASP A 117 5.46 -29.64 15.47
C ASP A 117 6.79 -29.47 14.75
N VAL A 118 6.73 -28.76 13.63
CA VAL A 118 7.85 -28.56 12.72
C VAL A 118 8.14 -27.06 12.58
N ALA A 119 9.44 -26.71 12.59
CA ALA A 119 9.81 -25.31 12.59
C ALA A 119 11.00 -24.97 11.69
N ILE A 120 11.03 -23.72 11.21
CA ILE A 120 12.21 -23.03 10.67
C ILE A 120 12.40 -21.79 11.52
N THR A 121 13.57 -21.63 12.13
CA THR A 121 13.83 -20.53 13.07
C THR A 121 15.22 -19.93 12.91
N GLY A 122 15.47 -18.81 13.58
CA GLY A 122 16.79 -18.18 13.67
C GLY A 122 16.89 -16.87 12.91
N GLU A 123 18.12 -16.38 12.73
CA GLU A 123 18.41 -15.09 12.06
C GLU A 123 19.18 -15.28 10.72
N GLY A 124 19.23 -16.51 10.22
CA GLY A 124 19.89 -16.83 8.96
C GLY A 124 18.99 -16.68 7.75
N THR A 125 19.49 -17.12 6.60
CA THR A 125 18.86 -16.93 5.29
C THR A 125 18.64 -18.27 4.58
N ILE A 126 17.46 -18.44 3.98
CA ILE A 126 17.20 -19.45 2.95
C ILE A 126 17.15 -18.71 1.61
N ASP A 127 18.12 -18.97 0.75
CA ASP A 127 18.30 -18.39 -0.58
C ASP A 127 17.91 -19.42 -1.63
N GLY A 128 16.80 -19.19 -2.31
CA GLY A 128 16.32 -20.11 -3.37
C GLY A 128 17.16 -20.12 -4.64
N ASN A 129 18.16 -19.21 -4.74
CA ASN A 129 19.03 -19.06 -5.89
C ASN A 129 18.25 -18.78 -7.21
N GLY A 130 17.06 -18.24 -7.09
CA GLY A 130 16.10 -18.03 -8.17
C GLY A 130 16.67 -17.39 -9.43
N PRO A 131 17.39 -16.24 -9.34
CA PRO A 131 17.95 -15.59 -10.52
C PRO A 131 18.85 -16.47 -11.37
N ALA A 132 19.47 -17.51 -10.80
CA ALA A 132 20.36 -18.40 -11.53
C ALA A 132 19.62 -19.41 -12.44
N PHE A 133 18.31 -19.59 -12.25
CA PHE A 133 17.48 -20.44 -13.11
C PHE A 133 16.98 -19.72 -14.38
N PHE A 134 17.25 -18.41 -14.52
CA PHE A 134 16.69 -17.58 -15.59
C PHE A 134 17.76 -16.84 -16.38
N GLY A 135 17.48 -16.57 -17.64
CA GLY A 135 18.31 -15.74 -18.52
C GLY A 135 18.09 -14.24 -18.32
N PRO A 136 18.80 -13.40 -19.10
CA PRO A 136 18.62 -11.95 -19.08
C PRO A 136 17.18 -11.56 -19.42
N CYS A 137 16.74 -10.47 -18.82
CA CYS A 137 15.43 -9.91 -19.01
C CYS A 137 15.52 -8.71 -19.96
N ASP A 138 14.86 -8.79 -21.13
CA ASP A 138 14.93 -7.78 -22.17
C ASP A 138 13.74 -6.80 -22.18
N GLU A 139 12.69 -7.04 -21.36
CA GLU A 139 11.48 -6.23 -21.33
C GLU A 139 11.22 -5.58 -19.98
N ILE A 140 10.88 -4.30 -19.99
CA ILE A 140 10.44 -3.57 -18.79
C ILE A 140 8.92 -3.72 -18.67
N GLY A 141 8.44 -4.14 -17.50
CA GLY A 141 7.02 -4.30 -17.22
C GLY A 141 6.23 -2.99 -17.28
N ARG A 142 4.90 -3.12 -17.21
CA ARG A 142 3.94 -2.03 -17.43
C ARG A 142 4.02 -0.89 -16.44
N PHE A 143 4.52 -1.16 -15.24
CA PHE A 143 4.63 -0.18 -14.16
C PHE A 143 6.08 -0.08 -13.70
N PRO A 144 6.55 1.08 -13.25
CA PRO A 144 7.92 1.25 -12.79
C PRO A 144 8.31 0.38 -11.58
N TRP A 145 7.35 -0.01 -10.77
CA TRP A 145 7.52 -0.97 -9.67
C TRP A 145 7.06 -2.38 -10.05
N TYR A 146 6.51 -2.57 -11.25
CA TYR A 146 5.89 -3.78 -11.73
C TYR A 146 6.61 -4.25 -12.99
N LYS A 147 7.61 -5.06 -12.80
CA LYS A 147 8.33 -5.72 -13.88
C LYS A 147 7.66 -7.05 -14.28
N TYR A 148 6.39 -7.19 -13.95
CA TYR A 148 5.60 -8.37 -14.27
C TYR A 148 5.37 -8.53 -15.77
N GLY A 149 5.43 -9.72 -16.25
CA GLY A 149 5.32 -10.05 -17.68
C GLY A 149 6.66 -10.34 -18.33
N LEU A 150 7.73 -10.21 -17.58
CA LEU A 150 9.04 -10.67 -18.01
C LEU A 150 9.10 -12.18 -17.81
N LYS A 151 8.93 -12.92 -18.87
CA LYS A 151 9.27 -14.33 -18.90
C LYS A 151 10.78 -14.42 -18.98
N LEU A 152 11.42 -14.63 -17.85
CA LEU A 152 12.83 -15.02 -17.86
C LEU A 152 12.91 -16.39 -18.52
N LYS A 153 13.82 -16.55 -19.47
CA LYS A 153 14.02 -17.83 -20.14
C LYS A 153 14.89 -18.71 -19.24
N PRO A 154 14.62 -20.00 -19.12
CA PRO A 154 15.51 -20.94 -18.47
C PRO A 154 16.91 -20.88 -19.08
N LEU A 155 17.96 -21.07 -18.27
CA LEU A 155 19.36 -20.93 -18.68
C LEU A 155 19.83 -22.02 -19.64
N ASP A 156 19.16 -23.17 -19.68
CA ASP A 156 19.53 -24.28 -20.54
C ASP A 156 18.31 -24.94 -21.22
N ARG A 157 18.61 -25.91 -22.11
CA ARG A 157 17.61 -26.58 -22.94
C ARG A 157 16.77 -27.59 -22.15
N GLU A 158 17.27 -28.11 -21.05
CA GLU A 158 16.51 -28.93 -20.11
C GLU A 158 15.90 -28.03 -19.06
N TRP A 159 14.68 -27.64 -19.31
CA TRP A 159 13.97 -26.76 -18.43
C TRP A 159 13.82 -27.38 -17.03
N PHE A 160 14.38 -26.70 -16.03
CA PHE A 160 14.16 -27.00 -14.62
C PHE A 160 13.98 -25.69 -13.85
N ARG A 161 12.84 -25.55 -13.25
CA ARG A 161 12.49 -24.47 -12.31
C ARG A 161 11.92 -25.11 -11.06
N PRO A 162 12.59 -25.03 -9.90
CA PRO A 162 11.98 -25.44 -8.65
C PRO A 162 10.64 -24.72 -8.45
N GLY A 163 9.71 -25.40 -7.81
CA GLY A 163 8.42 -24.84 -7.45
C GLY A 163 8.49 -23.95 -6.22
N PHE A 164 7.65 -24.21 -5.24
CA PHE A 164 7.64 -23.42 -4.02
C PHE A 164 8.88 -23.68 -3.17
N MET A 165 9.60 -22.61 -2.81
CA MET A 165 10.89 -22.75 -2.13
C MET A 165 10.76 -23.46 -0.77
N VAL A 166 9.80 -23.05 0.06
CA VAL A 166 9.50 -23.66 1.36
C VAL A 166 8.06 -24.12 1.36
N THR A 167 7.82 -25.42 1.57
CA THR A 167 6.48 -25.98 1.52
C THR A 167 6.17 -26.86 2.73
N PHE A 168 5.02 -26.58 3.35
CA PHE A 168 4.39 -27.42 4.37
C PHE A 168 3.07 -27.94 3.82
N LEU A 169 2.98 -29.25 3.66
CA LEU A 169 1.82 -29.93 3.09
C LEU A 169 1.16 -30.83 4.14
N MET A 170 -0.10 -30.53 4.49
CA MET A 170 -0.87 -31.30 5.49
C MET A 170 -0.21 -31.36 6.88
N CYS A 171 0.57 -30.35 7.24
CA CYS A 171 1.28 -30.30 8.50
C CYS A 171 0.44 -29.67 9.62
N ARG A 172 0.82 -29.93 10.87
CA ARG A 172 0.21 -29.33 12.06
C ARG A 172 1.26 -28.67 12.94
N ASP A 173 0.88 -27.60 13.60
CA ASP A 173 1.74 -26.88 14.54
C ASP A 173 3.06 -26.46 13.87
N VAL A 174 2.95 -25.63 12.81
CA VAL A 174 4.08 -25.17 11.98
C VAL A 174 4.51 -23.79 12.41
N ARG A 175 5.84 -23.56 12.54
CA ARG A 175 6.42 -22.25 12.85
C ARG A 175 7.51 -21.87 11.87
N VAL A 176 7.48 -20.62 11.40
CA VAL A 176 8.58 -20.00 10.63
C VAL A 176 8.87 -18.66 11.27
N GLU A 177 10.02 -18.51 11.91
CA GLU A 177 10.30 -17.35 12.76
C GLU A 177 11.70 -16.77 12.53
N GLY A 178 11.77 -15.45 12.31
CA GLY A 178 13.00 -14.65 12.33
C GLY A 178 13.89 -14.73 11.09
N VAL A 179 13.68 -15.70 10.22
CA VAL A 179 14.54 -15.97 9.06
C VAL A 179 14.28 -15.02 7.88
N THR A 180 15.31 -14.86 7.04
CA THR A 180 15.19 -14.24 5.72
C THR A 180 14.98 -15.30 4.66
N LEU A 181 13.96 -15.13 3.82
CA LEU A 181 13.66 -15.96 2.65
C LEU A 181 13.88 -15.11 1.41
N ARG A 182 14.85 -15.44 0.57
CA ARG A 182 15.20 -14.60 -0.58
C ARG A 182 15.40 -15.36 -1.87
N HIS A 183 15.38 -14.63 -2.97
CA HIS A 183 15.66 -15.11 -4.32
C HIS A 183 14.92 -16.42 -4.65
N THR A 184 13.64 -16.46 -4.31
CA THR A 184 12.83 -17.64 -4.65
C THR A 184 12.76 -17.86 -6.16
N PRO A 185 12.88 -19.08 -6.66
CA PRO A 185 12.67 -19.37 -8.07
C PRO A 185 11.20 -19.37 -8.49
N CYS A 186 10.29 -19.54 -7.53
CA CYS A 186 8.84 -19.53 -7.70
C CYS A 186 8.22 -18.97 -6.41
N TRP A 187 7.16 -19.50 -5.86
CA TRP A 187 6.57 -19.06 -4.60
C TRP A 187 7.52 -19.27 -3.43
N THR A 188 7.51 -18.33 -2.47
CA THR A 188 8.49 -18.35 -1.38
C THR A 188 8.11 -19.33 -0.27
N ALA A 189 6.94 -19.16 0.36
CA ALA A 189 6.50 -20.00 1.46
C ALA A 189 5.04 -20.42 1.28
N HIS A 190 4.78 -21.70 1.23
CA HIS A 190 3.47 -22.28 0.96
C HIS A 190 3.03 -23.23 2.06
N PHE A 191 1.92 -22.91 2.69
CA PHE A 191 1.26 -23.72 3.71
C PHE A 191 -0.04 -24.26 3.13
N ARG A 192 -0.06 -25.57 2.81
CA ARG A 192 -1.20 -26.20 2.15
C ARG A 192 -1.84 -27.25 3.01
N CYS A 193 -3.14 -27.13 3.25
CA CYS A 193 -3.93 -28.04 4.10
C CYS A 193 -3.32 -28.19 5.51
N CYS A 194 -2.69 -27.16 6.03
CA CYS A 194 -2.08 -27.14 7.36
C CYS A 194 -3.09 -26.69 8.44
N ASP A 195 -2.78 -27.00 9.70
CA ASP A 195 -3.54 -26.55 10.85
C ASP A 195 -2.61 -26.09 11.98
N GLY A 196 -2.78 -24.83 12.44
CA GLY A 196 -1.86 -24.22 13.40
C GLY A 196 -0.56 -23.76 12.74
N VAL A 197 -0.58 -22.60 12.08
CA VAL A 197 0.61 -22.02 11.41
C VAL A 197 0.93 -20.67 11.99
N LEU A 198 2.19 -20.49 12.40
CA LEU A 198 2.74 -19.20 12.81
C LEU A 198 3.92 -18.82 11.91
N VAL A 199 3.78 -17.71 11.19
CA VAL A 199 4.86 -17.03 10.47
C VAL A 199 5.10 -15.68 11.15
N LYS A 200 6.29 -15.48 11.73
CA LYS A 200 6.56 -14.30 12.54
C LYS A 200 7.96 -13.74 12.33
N GLY A 201 8.05 -12.42 12.17
CA GLY A 201 9.35 -11.72 12.08
C GLY A 201 10.16 -12.15 10.87
N VAL A 202 9.53 -12.69 9.82
CA VAL A 202 10.21 -13.10 8.60
C VAL A 202 10.43 -11.92 7.66
N ARG A 203 11.52 -12.02 6.90
CA ARG A 203 11.82 -11.11 5.82
C ARG A 203 11.82 -11.87 4.50
N VAL A 204 10.91 -11.50 3.59
CA VAL A 204 10.89 -12.04 2.23
C VAL A 204 11.49 -11.01 1.28
N GLU A 205 12.50 -11.42 0.50
CA GLU A 205 13.17 -10.61 -0.52
C GLU A 205 13.17 -11.35 -1.86
N ALA A 206 12.02 -11.41 -2.50
CA ALA A 206 11.91 -12.02 -3.82
C ALA A 206 12.44 -11.08 -4.91
N ASP A 207 12.97 -11.65 -5.98
CA ASP A 207 13.32 -10.86 -7.16
C ASP A 207 12.04 -10.46 -7.89
N ARG A 208 11.81 -9.16 -8.02
CA ARG A 208 10.61 -8.59 -8.66
C ARG A 208 10.56 -8.82 -10.17
N THR A 209 11.61 -9.35 -10.77
CA THR A 209 11.64 -9.72 -12.19
C THR A 209 11.24 -11.16 -12.45
N ILE A 210 11.18 -11.99 -11.40
CA ILE A 210 10.78 -13.41 -11.50
C ILE A 210 9.26 -13.51 -11.34
N ALA A 211 8.61 -14.07 -12.34
CA ALA A 211 7.18 -14.36 -12.32
C ALA A 211 6.84 -15.39 -11.22
N ASN A 212 5.65 -15.29 -10.63
CA ASN A 212 5.18 -16.15 -9.54
C ASN A 212 6.12 -16.17 -8.31
N SER A 213 6.80 -15.06 -8.04
CA SER A 213 7.63 -14.93 -6.84
C SER A 213 6.80 -14.39 -5.67
N ASP A 214 5.72 -15.13 -5.34
CA ASP A 214 4.81 -14.86 -4.24
C ASP A 214 5.52 -14.95 -2.88
N GLY A 215 4.98 -14.28 -1.88
CA GLY A 215 5.52 -14.30 -0.53
C GLY A 215 5.01 -15.47 0.31
N VAL A 216 3.96 -15.24 1.10
CA VAL A 216 3.39 -16.24 2.01
C VAL A 216 1.99 -16.63 1.54
N SER A 217 1.79 -17.92 1.34
CA SER A 217 0.52 -18.48 0.87
C SER A 217 -0.10 -19.45 1.88
N PHE A 218 -1.31 -19.15 2.34
CA PHE A 218 -2.16 -20.07 3.11
C PHE A 218 -3.21 -20.65 2.20
N ASP A 219 -3.08 -21.93 1.86
CA ASP A 219 -4.00 -22.64 0.95
C ASP A 219 -4.72 -23.78 1.68
N CYS A 220 -6.03 -23.67 1.83
CA CYS A 220 -6.84 -24.61 2.64
C CYS A 220 -6.30 -24.79 4.06
N THR A 221 -5.65 -23.80 4.60
CA THR A 221 -4.97 -23.80 5.91
C THR A 221 -5.89 -23.18 6.96
N ARG A 222 -5.83 -23.71 8.18
CA ARG A 222 -6.61 -23.23 9.30
C ARG A 222 -5.74 -22.73 10.42
N ASN A 223 -6.27 -21.79 11.22
CA ASN A 223 -5.59 -21.25 12.39
C ASN A 223 -4.19 -20.73 12.06
N ALA A 224 -4.11 -19.87 11.04
CA ALA A 224 -2.85 -19.33 10.53
C ALA A 224 -2.64 -17.88 10.95
N THR A 225 -1.41 -17.55 11.31
CA THR A 225 -1.01 -16.18 11.63
C THR A 225 0.27 -15.82 10.89
N LEU A 226 0.24 -14.70 10.16
CA LEU A 226 1.42 -13.99 9.66
C LEU A 226 1.50 -12.66 10.40
N ARG A 227 2.63 -12.39 11.06
CA ARG A 227 2.78 -11.12 11.77
C ARG A 227 4.21 -10.60 11.85
N ASP A 228 4.32 -9.31 12.13
CA ASP A 228 5.59 -8.62 12.41
C ASP A 228 6.64 -8.84 11.31
N SER A 229 6.19 -8.91 10.04
CA SER A 229 6.99 -9.38 8.91
C SER A 229 7.06 -8.35 7.78
N THR A 230 8.14 -8.42 7.00
CA THR A 230 8.35 -7.56 5.82
C THR A 230 8.47 -8.42 4.57
N LEU A 231 7.62 -8.17 3.59
CA LEU A 231 7.58 -8.94 2.34
C LEU A 231 7.74 -8.03 1.13
N LEU A 232 8.79 -8.26 0.36
CA LEU A 232 9.03 -7.64 -0.94
C LEU A 232 8.96 -8.72 -2.01
N THR A 233 7.94 -8.67 -2.88
CA THR A 233 7.62 -9.76 -3.81
C THR A 233 7.43 -9.30 -5.25
N GLY A 234 7.67 -10.21 -6.18
CA GLY A 234 7.41 -10.00 -7.60
C GLY A 234 5.98 -10.40 -8.02
N ASP A 235 5.29 -11.18 -7.20
CA ASP A 235 3.87 -11.50 -7.34
C ASP A 235 3.17 -11.25 -5.99
N ASP A 236 2.08 -11.93 -5.64
CA ASP A 236 1.28 -11.67 -4.44
C ASP A 236 2.12 -11.75 -3.16
N SER A 237 2.09 -10.70 -2.30
CA SER A 237 2.84 -10.77 -1.03
C SER A 237 2.21 -11.76 -0.06
N VAL A 238 0.90 -11.74 0.11
CA VAL A 238 0.16 -12.68 0.94
C VAL A 238 -1.03 -13.21 0.18
N THR A 239 -1.21 -14.55 0.15
CA THR A 239 -2.40 -15.16 -0.42
C THR A 239 -3.15 -16.02 0.61
N VAL A 240 -4.47 -15.88 0.64
CA VAL A 240 -5.40 -16.70 1.42
C VAL A 240 -6.32 -17.41 0.43
N ARG A 241 -6.13 -18.71 0.24
CA ARG A 241 -6.68 -19.49 -0.86
C ARG A 241 -7.44 -20.73 -0.38
N ALA A 242 -8.29 -21.26 -1.25
CA ALA A 242 -8.96 -22.55 -1.03
C ALA A 242 -8.92 -23.36 -2.34
N SER A 243 -7.71 -23.78 -2.74
CA SER A 243 -7.45 -24.42 -4.05
C SER A 243 -7.12 -25.93 -3.96
N CYS A 244 -7.25 -26.54 -2.79
CA CYS A 244 -6.95 -27.96 -2.62
C CYS A 244 -8.10 -28.87 -3.13
N HIS A 245 -8.01 -29.31 -4.35
CA HIS A 245 -9.03 -30.18 -4.98
C HIS A 245 -9.00 -31.63 -4.48
N LEU A 246 -7.93 -32.05 -3.82
CA LEU A 246 -7.71 -33.46 -3.47
C LEU A 246 -8.42 -33.91 -2.20
N HIS A 247 -8.92 -32.99 -1.39
CA HIS A 247 -9.58 -33.27 -0.12
C HIS A 247 -10.80 -32.38 0.06
N ALA A 248 -11.92 -32.74 -0.56
CA ALA A 248 -13.17 -31.96 -0.48
C ALA A 248 -13.62 -31.65 0.96
N ALA A 249 -13.34 -32.53 1.91
CA ALA A 249 -13.64 -32.32 3.33
C ALA A 249 -12.76 -31.22 4.00
N THR A 250 -11.64 -30.85 3.42
CA THR A 250 -10.69 -29.86 3.95
C THR A 250 -10.50 -28.66 3.04
N ASN A 251 -11.33 -28.50 2.03
CA ASN A 251 -11.25 -27.38 1.08
C ASN A 251 -11.75 -26.06 1.71
N ALA A 252 -11.16 -25.73 2.87
CA ALA A 252 -11.48 -24.50 3.60
C ALA A 252 -10.21 -23.86 4.16
N CYS A 253 -10.07 -22.53 3.96
CA CYS A 253 -9.07 -21.70 4.59
C CYS A 253 -9.76 -20.80 5.62
N GLU A 254 -9.44 -20.98 6.90
CA GLU A 254 -10.21 -20.37 7.99
C GLU A 254 -9.33 -19.89 9.14
N ASN A 255 -9.81 -18.85 9.85
CA ASN A 255 -9.14 -18.28 11.01
C ASN A 255 -7.72 -17.81 10.65
N VAL A 256 -7.63 -16.95 9.64
CA VAL A 256 -6.36 -16.40 9.17
C VAL A 256 -6.18 -14.97 9.68
N LEU A 257 -5.05 -14.71 10.31
CA LEU A 257 -4.66 -13.38 10.78
C LEU A 257 -3.39 -12.92 10.06
N VAL A 258 -3.46 -11.74 9.44
CA VAL A 258 -2.30 -11.02 8.89
C VAL A 258 -2.20 -9.70 9.63
N GLU A 259 -1.14 -9.50 10.42
CA GLU A 259 -1.03 -8.29 11.24
C GLU A 259 0.38 -7.71 11.31
N ASN A 260 0.49 -6.40 11.46
CA ASN A 260 1.75 -5.67 11.65
C ASN A 260 2.77 -5.95 10.54
N CYS A 261 2.33 -6.09 9.30
CA CYS A 261 3.20 -6.43 8.18
C CYS A 261 3.43 -5.24 7.25
N ASP A 262 4.65 -5.16 6.70
CA ASP A 262 5.03 -4.24 5.62
C ASP A 262 5.14 -5.03 4.31
N LEU A 263 4.22 -4.77 3.37
CA LEU A 263 3.98 -5.57 2.18
C LEU A 263 4.20 -4.74 0.92
N SER A 264 5.12 -5.17 0.06
CA SER A 264 5.34 -4.58 -1.26
C SER A 264 5.27 -5.67 -2.33
N SER A 265 4.44 -5.44 -3.35
CA SER A 265 4.12 -6.47 -4.34
C SER A 265 4.09 -5.90 -5.75
N CYS A 266 4.50 -6.70 -6.75
CA CYS A 266 4.18 -6.35 -8.14
C CYS A 266 2.76 -6.72 -8.54
N CYS A 267 2.03 -7.47 -7.71
CA CYS A 267 0.66 -7.90 -7.95
C CYS A 267 -0.25 -7.49 -6.79
N PHE A 268 -0.63 -8.37 -5.90
CA PHE A 268 -1.47 -8.05 -4.73
C PHE A 268 -0.63 -7.93 -3.45
N GLY A 269 -0.86 -6.89 -2.67
CA GLY A 269 -0.34 -6.86 -1.31
C GLY A 269 -0.96 -7.98 -0.47
N VAL A 270 -2.28 -8.08 -0.44
CA VAL A 270 -3.00 -9.22 0.14
C VAL A 270 -4.06 -9.68 -0.85
N ARG A 271 -4.04 -10.95 -1.22
CA ARG A 271 -5.05 -11.58 -2.08
C ARG A 271 -5.88 -12.58 -1.28
N ILE A 272 -7.18 -12.37 -1.23
CA ILE A 272 -8.14 -13.28 -0.63
C ILE A 272 -8.97 -13.89 -1.76
N GLY A 273 -8.81 -15.19 -1.97
CA GLY A 273 -9.47 -15.85 -3.08
C GLY A 273 -8.62 -16.87 -3.78
N VAL A 274 -9.11 -17.32 -4.92
CA VAL A 274 -8.62 -18.41 -5.76
C VAL A 274 -8.93 -19.79 -5.18
N GLY A 275 -9.49 -20.64 -6.03
CA GLY A 275 -9.81 -22.03 -5.71
C GLY A 275 -11.27 -22.36 -5.95
N THR A 276 -11.78 -23.34 -5.20
CA THR A 276 -13.16 -23.85 -5.30
C THR A 276 -13.77 -24.13 -3.94
N GLY A 277 -13.18 -23.62 -2.87
CA GLY A 277 -13.55 -23.90 -1.50
C GLY A 277 -14.07 -22.69 -0.72
N THR A 278 -14.03 -22.79 0.59
CA THR A 278 -14.49 -21.75 1.51
C THR A 278 -13.33 -21.02 2.14
N ILE A 279 -13.40 -19.69 2.14
CA ILE A 279 -12.47 -18.81 2.87
C ILE A 279 -13.31 -18.01 3.85
N ARG A 280 -13.01 -18.10 5.14
CA ARG A 280 -13.79 -17.39 6.16
C ARG A 280 -12.99 -17.02 7.40
N ASN A 281 -13.49 -16.01 8.12
CA ASN A 281 -12.85 -15.50 9.33
C ASN A 281 -11.39 -15.09 9.07
N VAL A 282 -11.22 -14.14 8.16
CA VAL A 282 -9.92 -13.59 7.79
C VAL A 282 -9.81 -12.17 8.35
N THR A 283 -8.72 -11.88 9.03
CA THR A 283 -8.42 -10.53 9.52
C THR A 283 -7.10 -10.05 8.94
N VAL A 284 -7.12 -8.87 8.33
CA VAL A 284 -5.93 -8.12 7.91
C VAL A 284 -5.91 -6.82 8.70
N ARG A 285 -4.91 -6.62 9.56
CA ARG A 285 -4.87 -5.42 10.39
C ARG A 285 -3.48 -4.85 10.62
N ASN A 286 -3.42 -3.55 10.83
CA ASN A 286 -2.17 -2.83 11.12
C ASN A 286 -1.10 -3.06 10.04
N CYS A 287 -1.50 -3.31 8.80
CA CYS A 287 -0.60 -3.59 7.70
C CYS A 287 -0.38 -2.35 6.84
N ARG A 288 0.84 -2.21 6.35
CA ARG A 288 1.19 -1.26 5.31
C ARG A 288 1.41 -2.00 4.00
N VAL A 289 0.62 -1.66 2.99
CA VAL A 289 0.82 -2.15 1.62
C VAL A 289 1.31 -1.00 0.74
N HIS A 290 2.33 -1.22 -0.05
CA HIS A 290 2.85 -0.18 -0.93
C HIS A 290 3.47 -0.76 -2.21
N GLU A 291 3.55 0.08 -3.25
CA GLU A 291 4.09 -0.28 -4.56
C GLU A 291 3.42 -1.56 -5.13
N ALA A 292 2.09 -1.63 -5.07
CA ALA A 292 1.31 -2.79 -5.49
C ALA A 292 0.43 -2.48 -6.71
N ALA A 293 0.17 -3.48 -7.57
CA ALA A 293 -0.85 -3.33 -8.58
C ALA A 293 -2.24 -3.27 -7.92
N GLU A 294 -2.52 -4.16 -6.98
CA GLU A 294 -3.71 -4.09 -6.13
C GLU A 294 -3.31 -4.22 -4.67
N GLY A 295 -3.81 -3.32 -3.82
CA GLY A 295 -3.48 -3.34 -2.40
C GLY A 295 -4.04 -4.56 -1.70
N ILE A 296 -5.36 -4.63 -1.53
CA ILE A 296 -6.08 -5.76 -0.94
C ILE A 296 -7.17 -6.20 -1.93
N GLY A 297 -7.08 -7.43 -2.41
CA GLY A 297 -7.98 -7.94 -3.44
C GLY A 297 -8.74 -9.20 -3.03
N PHE A 298 -10.05 -9.18 -3.28
CA PHE A 298 -10.92 -10.35 -3.17
C PHE A 298 -11.17 -10.85 -4.59
N THR A 299 -10.40 -11.83 -5.01
CA THR A 299 -10.42 -12.34 -6.38
C THR A 299 -10.67 -13.84 -6.37
N PRO A 300 -11.94 -14.29 -6.38
CA PRO A 300 -12.29 -15.71 -6.34
C PRO A 300 -11.69 -16.54 -7.47
N ALA A 301 -11.62 -15.99 -8.67
CA ALA A 301 -11.13 -16.73 -9.83
C ALA A 301 -9.82 -16.17 -10.38
N PHE A 302 -8.83 -17.03 -10.54
CA PHE A 302 -7.64 -16.75 -11.33
C PHE A 302 -7.84 -17.11 -12.81
N SER A 303 -8.57 -18.17 -13.08
CA SER A 303 -8.88 -18.65 -14.43
C SER A 303 -10.36 -19.00 -14.57
N ARG A 304 -10.82 -19.25 -15.82
CA ARG A 304 -12.20 -19.67 -16.07
C ARG A 304 -12.59 -20.99 -15.41
N SER A 305 -11.62 -21.78 -14.95
CA SER A 305 -11.82 -23.06 -14.29
C SER A 305 -11.91 -23.00 -12.76
N ALA A 306 -11.42 -21.92 -12.12
CA ALA A 306 -11.50 -21.72 -10.68
C ALA A 306 -12.78 -20.92 -10.36
N ARG A 307 -13.86 -21.61 -10.06
CA ARG A 307 -15.17 -21.02 -9.71
C ARG A 307 -15.70 -21.65 -8.43
N ASN A 308 -16.70 -21.01 -7.83
CA ASN A 308 -17.37 -21.44 -6.59
C ASN A 308 -16.50 -21.24 -5.33
N VAL A 309 -15.72 -20.17 -5.27
CA VAL A 309 -15.07 -19.76 -4.02
C VAL A 309 -16.06 -18.97 -3.16
N HIS A 310 -16.24 -19.40 -1.93
CA HIS A 310 -17.10 -18.74 -0.96
C HIS A 310 -16.26 -18.00 0.07
N ILE A 311 -16.25 -16.68 0.00
CA ILE A 311 -15.50 -15.80 0.92
C ILE A 311 -16.51 -15.12 1.86
N SER A 312 -16.29 -15.23 3.16
CA SER A 312 -17.13 -14.55 4.15
C SER A 312 -16.39 -14.16 5.41
N ASP A 313 -16.99 -13.20 6.13
CA ASP A 313 -16.56 -12.80 7.47
C ASP A 313 -15.10 -12.32 7.46
N VAL A 314 -14.83 -11.27 6.68
CA VAL A 314 -13.49 -10.68 6.51
C VAL A 314 -13.46 -9.30 7.13
N LEU A 315 -12.43 -9.06 7.95
CA LEU A 315 -12.12 -7.76 8.54
C LEU A 315 -10.80 -7.22 7.99
N VAL A 316 -10.84 -6.01 7.46
CA VAL A 316 -9.65 -5.22 7.13
C VAL A 316 -9.68 -3.98 8.02
N GLU A 317 -8.71 -3.80 8.91
CA GLU A 317 -8.71 -2.65 9.82
C GLU A 317 -7.34 -2.02 10.02
N ASN A 318 -7.34 -0.71 10.21
CA ASN A 318 -6.13 0.08 10.48
C ASN A 318 -4.99 -0.23 9.49
N CYS A 319 -5.34 -0.37 8.22
CA CYS A 319 -4.39 -0.64 7.14
C CYS A 319 -4.12 0.61 6.32
N THR A 320 -2.89 0.72 5.84
CA THR A 320 -2.47 1.77 4.92
C THR A 320 -2.11 1.15 3.58
N VAL A 321 -2.74 1.60 2.50
CA VAL A 321 -2.36 1.20 1.13
C VAL A 321 -1.83 2.42 0.42
N ARG A 322 -0.61 2.36 -0.08
CA ARG A 322 0.08 3.46 -0.76
C ARG A 322 0.61 3.02 -2.12
N GLU A 323 0.62 3.94 -3.06
CA GLU A 323 1.19 3.70 -4.39
C GLU A 323 0.62 2.43 -5.06
N ALA A 324 -0.68 2.19 -4.89
CA ALA A 324 -1.38 1.10 -5.54
C ALA A 324 -2.14 1.58 -6.78
N ASP A 325 -2.30 0.70 -7.76
CA ASP A 325 -3.23 0.99 -8.87
C ASP A 325 -4.67 0.99 -8.33
N LYS A 326 -5.06 -0.09 -7.67
CA LYS A 326 -6.33 -0.22 -6.94
C LYS A 326 -6.07 -0.51 -5.47
N PRO A 327 -6.46 0.36 -4.55
CA PRO A 327 -6.23 0.10 -3.12
C PRO A 327 -6.97 -1.12 -2.59
N LEU A 328 -8.22 -1.27 -2.97
CA LEU A 328 -9.03 -2.44 -2.61
C LEU A 328 -9.94 -2.83 -3.77
N SER A 329 -10.06 -4.12 -4.03
CA SER A 329 -11.01 -4.64 -5.02
C SER A 329 -11.73 -5.89 -4.53
N ILE A 330 -13.03 -5.98 -4.82
CA ILE A 330 -13.85 -7.18 -4.60
C ILE A 330 -14.51 -7.53 -5.91
N ARG A 331 -14.35 -8.76 -6.39
CA ARG A 331 -14.97 -9.23 -7.64
C ARG A 331 -15.53 -10.62 -7.45
N THR A 332 -16.70 -10.87 -8.04
CA THR A 332 -17.27 -12.22 -8.14
C THR A 332 -17.51 -12.59 -9.59
N TYR A 333 -17.52 -13.89 -9.84
CA TYR A 333 -17.91 -14.49 -11.11
C TYR A 333 -19.03 -15.52 -10.84
N GLY A 334 -19.66 -16.07 -11.88
CA GLY A 334 -20.76 -17.00 -11.69
C GLY A 334 -20.39 -18.20 -10.79
N GLY A 335 -21.17 -18.42 -9.73
CA GLY A 335 -20.94 -19.45 -8.71
C GLY A 335 -20.16 -19.02 -7.48
N ASP A 336 -19.52 -17.84 -7.49
CA ASP A 336 -18.78 -17.32 -6.34
C ASP A 336 -19.70 -16.69 -5.29
N LEU A 337 -19.20 -16.55 -4.06
CA LEU A 337 -19.86 -15.79 -3.00
C LEU A 337 -18.84 -14.92 -2.28
N VAL A 338 -19.13 -13.63 -2.16
CA VAL A 338 -18.39 -12.74 -1.26
C VAL A 338 -19.40 -11.97 -0.42
N LYS A 339 -19.34 -12.14 0.91
CA LYS A 339 -20.24 -11.47 1.84
C LYS A 339 -19.61 -11.17 3.19
N ASN A 340 -20.23 -10.26 3.95
CA ASN A 340 -19.82 -9.88 5.31
C ASN A 340 -18.37 -9.40 5.35
N VAL A 341 -18.07 -8.35 4.62
CA VAL A 341 -16.75 -7.73 4.60
C VAL A 341 -16.82 -6.38 5.31
N VAL A 342 -15.96 -6.17 6.28
CA VAL A 342 -15.81 -4.89 6.98
C VAL A 342 -14.43 -4.35 6.71
N VAL A 343 -14.37 -3.11 6.25
CA VAL A 343 -13.13 -2.35 6.04
C VAL A 343 -13.24 -1.10 6.88
N ARG A 344 -12.37 -0.93 7.88
CA ARG A 344 -12.47 0.23 8.78
C ARG A 344 -11.13 0.83 9.13
N ASP A 345 -11.15 2.13 9.43
CA ASP A 345 -9.99 2.89 9.88
C ASP A 345 -8.79 2.75 8.92
N CYS A 346 -9.08 2.66 7.61
CA CYS A 346 -8.07 2.45 6.57
C CYS A 346 -7.78 3.72 5.79
N ASP A 347 -6.52 3.86 5.35
CA ASP A 347 -6.06 4.99 4.57
C ASP A 347 -5.49 4.51 3.23
N PHE A 348 -6.19 4.81 2.16
CA PHE A 348 -5.89 4.38 0.82
C PHE A 348 -5.30 5.51 -0.03
N ALA A 349 -4.25 5.20 -0.79
CA ALA A 349 -3.74 6.06 -1.84
C ALA A 349 -3.48 5.24 -3.11
N GLY A 350 -4.31 5.47 -4.11
CA GLY A 350 -4.31 4.70 -5.35
C GLY A 350 -4.66 5.54 -6.56
N MET A 351 -4.39 5.00 -7.75
CA MET A 351 -4.70 5.68 -9.01
C MET A 351 -6.17 5.57 -9.37
N SER A 352 -6.85 4.57 -8.85
CA SER A 352 -8.26 4.31 -9.10
C SER A 352 -9.03 4.16 -7.78
N PRO A 353 -10.36 4.34 -7.78
CA PRO A 353 -11.17 4.07 -6.61
C PRO A 353 -11.05 2.61 -6.17
N SER A 354 -11.36 2.35 -4.91
CA SER A 354 -11.70 0.99 -4.49
C SER A 354 -12.89 0.50 -5.31
N TYR A 355 -12.91 -0.78 -5.68
CA TYR A 355 -13.92 -1.30 -6.60
C TYR A 355 -14.60 -2.54 -6.05
N ILE A 356 -15.93 -2.58 -6.14
CA ILE A 356 -16.74 -3.77 -5.87
C ILE A 356 -17.58 -4.11 -7.08
N GLY A 357 -17.35 -5.29 -7.66
CA GLY A 357 -18.08 -5.78 -8.82
C GLY A 357 -18.66 -7.17 -8.62
N GLY A 358 -19.96 -7.25 -8.42
CA GLY A 358 -20.70 -8.51 -8.38
C GLY A 358 -21.02 -9.06 -9.77
N HIS A 359 -21.21 -10.37 -9.88
CA HIS A 359 -21.83 -11.02 -11.04
C HIS A 359 -23.34 -11.15 -10.81
N ALA A 360 -24.14 -11.20 -11.88
CA ALA A 360 -25.61 -11.29 -11.77
C ALA A 360 -26.07 -12.52 -10.95
N GLU A 361 -25.41 -13.64 -11.15
CA GLU A 361 -25.68 -14.90 -10.43
C GLU A 361 -24.95 -14.99 -9.08
N SER A 362 -24.02 -14.10 -8.81
CA SER A 362 -23.13 -14.13 -7.65
C SER A 362 -22.88 -12.72 -7.14
N PRO A 363 -23.90 -12.06 -6.58
CA PRO A 363 -23.76 -10.70 -6.09
C PRO A 363 -22.76 -10.63 -4.92
N VAL A 364 -22.11 -9.50 -4.77
CA VAL A 364 -21.36 -9.16 -3.55
C VAL A 364 -22.34 -8.60 -2.53
N GLU A 365 -22.30 -9.11 -1.30
CA GLU A 365 -23.30 -8.80 -0.29
C GLU A 365 -22.69 -8.34 1.04
N ASN A 366 -23.34 -7.36 1.68
CA ASN A 366 -23.02 -6.88 3.03
C ASN A 366 -21.54 -6.48 3.18
N VAL A 367 -21.15 -5.41 2.50
CA VAL A 367 -19.81 -4.82 2.61
C VAL A 367 -19.92 -3.44 3.24
N THR A 368 -19.16 -3.18 4.28
CA THR A 368 -19.18 -1.91 4.98
C THR A 368 -17.77 -1.31 5.02
N PHE A 369 -17.67 -0.04 4.64
CA PHE A 369 -16.49 0.80 4.86
C PHE A 369 -16.79 1.81 5.96
N GLU A 370 -15.92 1.91 6.96
CA GLU A 370 -16.07 2.84 8.10
C GLU A 370 -14.78 3.62 8.31
N ASN A 371 -14.87 4.94 8.44
CA ASN A 371 -13.76 5.84 8.75
C ASN A 371 -12.56 5.67 7.79
N CYS A 372 -12.82 5.39 6.52
CA CYS A 372 -11.77 5.18 5.53
C CYS A 372 -11.51 6.44 4.72
N ARG A 373 -10.28 6.60 4.28
CA ARG A 373 -9.87 7.70 3.39
C ARG A 373 -9.34 7.15 2.08
N HIS A 374 -9.51 7.94 1.01
CA HIS A 374 -8.92 7.64 -0.27
C HIS A 374 -8.29 8.88 -0.89
N THR A 375 -6.99 8.84 -1.10
CA THR A 375 -6.23 9.83 -1.85
C THR A 375 -5.99 9.32 -3.25
N PHE A 376 -6.45 10.09 -4.27
CA PHE A 376 -6.23 9.71 -5.66
C PHE A 376 -4.85 10.11 -6.13
N LEU A 377 -4.08 9.14 -6.59
CA LEU A 377 -2.79 9.36 -7.21
C LEU A 377 -2.99 9.70 -8.69
N GLN A 378 -2.47 10.84 -9.16
CA GLN A 378 -2.44 11.14 -10.58
C GLN A 378 -1.13 10.66 -11.19
N ARG A 379 -1.24 9.82 -12.21
CA ARG A 379 -0.15 9.62 -13.16
C ARG A 379 -0.31 10.56 -14.34
N LEU A 380 0.77 11.21 -14.67
CA LEU A 380 0.93 11.84 -15.97
C LEU A 380 1.03 10.74 -17.04
N LYS A 381 -0.06 10.57 -17.81
CA LYS A 381 -0.13 9.79 -19.06
C LYS A 381 0.53 8.40 -19.04
N VAL A 382 -0.14 7.40 -18.50
CA VAL A 382 0.09 6.02 -18.89
C VAL A 382 -1.13 5.50 -19.66
N ARG A 383 -0.90 4.95 -20.84
CA ARG A 383 -1.92 4.52 -21.82
C ARG A 383 -2.95 3.50 -21.32
N HIS A 384 -2.75 2.91 -20.14
CA HIS A 384 -3.54 1.81 -19.62
C HIS A 384 -4.64 2.20 -18.63
N ASP A 385 -4.59 3.40 -18.07
CA ASP A 385 -5.58 3.85 -17.06
C ASP A 385 -6.98 4.08 -17.65
N LEU A 386 -7.06 4.32 -18.95
CA LEU A 386 -8.31 4.60 -19.66
C LEU A 386 -9.14 3.35 -20.03
N ASP A 387 -8.54 2.18 -20.12
CA ASP A 387 -9.22 0.99 -20.64
C ASP A 387 -10.11 0.30 -19.60
N TRP A 388 -9.67 0.22 -18.35
CA TRP A 388 -10.53 -0.37 -17.33
C TRP A 388 -11.64 0.58 -16.88
N GLU A 389 -11.42 1.91 -16.88
CA GLU A 389 -12.44 2.91 -16.62
C GLU A 389 -13.56 2.84 -17.66
N LYS A 390 -13.22 2.74 -18.93
CA LYS A 390 -14.19 2.53 -20.01
C LYS A 390 -14.98 1.23 -19.84
N ARG A 391 -14.33 0.15 -19.36
CA ARG A 391 -14.97 -1.14 -19.13
C ARG A 391 -15.90 -1.16 -17.93
N LEU A 392 -15.60 -0.37 -16.88
CA LEU A 392 -16.38 -0.36 -15.64
C LEU A 392 -17.39 0.79 -15.57
N GLY A 393 -17.30 1.78 -16.47
CA GLY A 393 -18.17 2.97 -16.44
C GLY A 393 -17.93 3.85 -15.21
N VAL A 394 -16.76 3.76 -14.58
CA VAL A 394 -16.45 4.39 -13.31
C VAL A 394 -16.05 5.85 -13.48
N ARG A 395 -16.61 6.72 -12.69
CA ARG A 395 -16.14 8.10 -12.55
C ARG A 395 -14.91 8.11 -11.61
N HIS A 396 -13.84 8.75 -12.03
CA HIS A 396 -12.50 8.67 -11.44
C HIS A 396 -12.33 9.01 -9.95
N ARG A 397 -13.34 9.42 -9.23
CA ARG A 397 -13.13 10.12 -7.95
C ARG A 397 -14.23 9.92 -6.92
N GLU A 398 -14.87 8.79 -7.00
CA GLU A 398 -15.70 8.30 -5.92
C GLU A 398 -14.81 7.48 -4.96
N PHE A 399 -15.04 7.56 -3.67
CA PHE A 399 -14.34 6.71 -2.69
C PHE A 399 -14.44 5.24 -3.10
N LEU A 400 -15.61 4.84 -3.58
CA LEU A 400 -15.92 3.48 -3.95
C LEU A 400 -16.71 3.44 -5.26
N ALA A 401 -16.29 2.60 -6.19
CA ALA A 401 -17.05 2.27 -7.38
C ALA A 401 -17.72 0.90 -7.24
N THR A 402 -19.02 0.83 -7.56
CA THR A 402 -19.80 -0.41 -7.50
C THR A 402 -20.56 -0.64 -8.81
N ASN A 403 -20.92 -1.89 -9.08
CA ASN A 403 -21.85 -2.22 -10.14
C ASN A 403 -23.25 -2.61 -9.58
N ALA A 404 -24.22 -2.83 -10.48
CA ALA A 404 -25.60 -3.13 -10.11
C ALA A 404 -25.80 -4.46 -9.35
N ASN A 405 -24.79 -5.32 -9.33
CA ASN A 405 -24.84 -6.63 -8.67
C ASN A 405 -24.23 -6.61 -7.26
N CYS A 406 -24.23 -5.45 -6.62
CA CYS A 406 -23.79 -5.28 -5.23
C CYS A 406 -25.01 -5.03 -4.34
N ARG A 407 -25.11 -5.74 -3.22
CA ARG A 407 -26.22 -5.62 -2.27
C ARG A 407 -25.71 -5.21 -0.89
N ALA A 408 -26.42 -4.28 -0.23
CA ALA A 408 -26.06 -3.79 1.11
C ALA A 408 -24.60 -3.34 1.25
N VAL A 409 -24.08 -2.61 0.26
CA VAL A 409 -22.78 -1.93 0.34
C VAL A 409 -22.99 -0.57 0.98
N ARG A 410 -22.19 -0.26 2.02
CA ARG A 410 -22.32 0.97 2.81
C ARG A 410 -20.97 1.63 3.01
N THR A 411 -20.98 2.96 3.03
CA THR A 411 -19.84 3.78 3.43
C THR A 411 -20.26 4.69 4.58
N VAL A 412 -19.48 4.73 5.65
CA VAL A 412 -19.74 5.53 6.85
C VAL A 412 -18.48 6.33 7.17
N ASN A 413 -18.57 7.64 7.26
CA ASN A 413 -17.43 8.55 7.50
C ASN A 413 -16.25 8.30 6.56
N CYS A 414 -16.50 8.00 5.29
CA CYS A 414 -15.45 7.76 4.30
C CYS A 414 -15.15 9.03 3.49
N LEU A 415 -13.88 9.28 3.21
CA LEU A 415 -13.44 10.41 2.40
C LEU A 415 -12.88 9.94 1.03
N PRO A 416 -13.11 10.66 -0.05
CA PRO A 416 -13.83 11.94 -0.10
C PRO A 416 -15.31 11.75 0.20
N GLU A 417 -15.85 12.65 1.03
CA GLU A 417 -17.29 12.72 1.30
C GLU A 417 -18.03 13.34 0.12
N GLU A 418 -19.38 13.26 0.15
CA GLU A 418 -20.20 14.06 -0.77
C GLU A 418 -19.85 15.54 -0.60
N ALA A 419 -19.64 16.21 -1.72
CA ALA A 419 -19.26 17.61 -1.72
C ALA A 419 -20.31 18.45 -0.96
N GLY A 420 -19.87 19.19 0.05
CA GLY A 420 -20.72 20.07 0.83
C GLY A 420 -21.32 19.46 2.12
N ALA A 421 -21.00 18.22 2.44
CA ALA A 421 -21.47 17.62 3.70
C ALA A 421 -21.01 18.40 4.95
N ARG A 422 -19.78 18.91 4.92
CA ARG A 422 -19.20 19.76 6.00
C ARG A 422 -18.23 20.80 5.42
N GLY A 423 -17.79 21.74 6.25
CA GLY A 423 -16.74 22.69 5.90
C GLY A 423 -15.38 22.01 5.72
N VAL A 424 -14.49 22.65 4.95
CA VAL A 424 -13.15 22.14 4.66
C VAL A 424 -12.08 23.17 4.94
N LEU A 425 -11.09 22.78 5.74
CA LEU A 425 -9.86 23.54 5.98
C LEU A 425 -8.75 22.97 5.11
N LEU A 426 -8.11 23.81 4.31
CA LEU A 426 -6.93 23.49 3.53
C LEU A 426 -5.73 24.21 4.11
N LEU A 427 -4.78 23.44 4.64
CA LEU A 427 -3.48 23.96 5.06
C LEU A 427 -2.45 23.68 3.98
N THR A 428 -1.79 24.71 3.49
CA THR A 428 -0.79 24.58 2.43
C THR A 428 0.54 25.24 2.86
N PHE A 429 1.64 24.56 2.55
CA PHE A 429 2.98 24.98 2.92
C PHE A 429 3.88 24.98 1.69
N ASP A 430 4.56 26.09 1.45
CA ASP A 430 5.35 26.30 0.25
C ASP A 430 6.87 26.14 0.51
N ASP A 431 7.64 26.01 -0.57
CA ASP A 431 9.09 25.96 -0.66
C ASP A 431 9.75 24.62 -0.32
N ARG A 432 10.78 24.62 0.52
CA ARG A 432 11.65 23.45 0.78
C ARG A 432 11.92 23.20 2.27
N ASN A 433 10.97 23.55 3.11
CA ASN A 433 11.13 23.47 4.56
C ASN A 433 10.93 22.04 5.11
N PHE A 434 11.54 21.04 4.47
CA PHE A 434 11.32 19.62 4.75
C PHE A 434 11.51 19.25 6.22
N ALA A 435 12.57 19.75 6.88
CA ALA A 435 12.86 19.43 8.27
C ALA A 435 11.76 19.97 9.23
N ASP A 436 11.23 21.14 8.93
CA ASP A 436 10.14 21.76 9.69
C ASP A 436 8.83 21.02 9.47
N TRP A 437 8.54 20.64 8.24
CA TRP A 437 7.36 19.88 7.89
C TRP A 437 7.38 18.50 8.53
N GLU A 438 8.49 17.77 8.45
CA GLU A 438 8.65 16.45 9.10
C GLU A 438 8.49 16.56 10.64
N ARG A 439 9.01 17.63 11.25
CA ARG A 439 8.87 17.88 12.70
C ARG A 439 7.41 18.12 13.10
N ALA A 440 6.61 18.70 12.23
CA ALA A 440 5.19 18.99 12.48
C ALA A 440 4.26 17.78 12.27
N MET A 441 4.71 16.70 11.61
CA MET A 441 3.87 15.52 11.33
C MET A 441 3.14 14.94 12.55
N PRO A 442 3.78 14.78 13.73
CA PRO A 442 3.06 14.28 14.91
C PRO A 442 1.89 15.16 15.33
N LEU A 443 1.97 16.47 15.08
CA LEU A 443 0.90 17.41 15.40
C LEU A 443 -0.29 17.22 14.45
N PHE A 444 -0.06 17.07 13.17
CA PHE A 444 -1.12 16.72 12.21
C PHE A 444 -1.79 15.38 12.57
N ALA A 445 -1.00 14.36 12.90
CA ALA A 445 -1.52 13.06 13.30
C ALA A 445 -2.38 13.12 14.57
N LYS A 446 -1.99 13.92 15.58
CA LYS A 446 -2.75 14.16 16.84
C LYS A 446 -4.18 14.63 16.57
N TYR A 447 -4.37 15.43 15.53
CA TYR A 447 -5.67 16.01 15.18
C TYR A 447 -6.36 15.28 14.01
N GLY A 448 -5.76 14.24 13.46
CA GLY A 448 -6.29 13.53 12.29
C GLY A 448 -6.40 14.41 11.06
N ALA A 449 -5.45 15.33 10.89
CA ALA A 449 -5.46 16.36 9.86
C ALA A 449 -4.40 16.10 8.79
N HIS A 450 -4.70 16.50 7.56
CA HIS A 450 -3.73 16.48 6.47
C HIS A 450 -3.52 17.88 5.90
N ALA A 451 -2.39 18.06 5.23
CA ALA A 451 -1.99 19.32 4.59
C ALA A 451 -1.44 19.06 3.19
N THR A 452 -1.24 20.12 2.42
CA THR A 452 -0.55 20.05 1.12
C THR A 452 0.79 20.78 1.22
N PHE A 453 1.85 20.12 0.77
CA PHE A 453 3.21 20.67 0.71
C PHE A 453 3.61 20.93 -0.74
N PHE A 454 3.72 22.20 -1.12
CA PHE A 454 4.08 22.65 -2.45
C PHE A 454 5.58 22.89 -2.55
N VAL A 455 6.27 22.04 -3.29
CA VAL A 455 7.74 22.01 -3.31
C VAL A 455 8.29 22.85 -4.42
N SER A 456 9.16 23.81 -4.08
CA SER A 456 9.98 24.58 -5.03
C SER A 456 11.38 23.96 -5.23
N GLY A 457 12.10 24.38 -6.25
CA GLY A 457 13.49 24.00 -6.49
C GLY A 457 13.71 22.56 -6.95
N ALA A 458 14.97 22.14 -7.05
CA ALA A 458 15.33 20.80 -7.50
C ALA A 458 14.93 19.72 -6.47
N ILE A 459 14.28 18.66 -6.93
CA ILE A 459 13.87 17.53 -6.09
C ILE A 459 14.95 16.44 -6.17
N ASP A 460 15.94 16.52 -5.29
CA ASP A 460 17.01 15.54 -5.15
C ASP A 460 16.56 14.29 -4.35
N ASN A 461 17.43 13.32 -4.18
CA ASN A 461 17.11 12.08 -3.45
C ASN A 461 16.75 12.33 -1.97
N LYS A 462 17.33 13.36 -1.34
CA LYS A 462 17.00 13.75 0.04
C LYS A 462 15.59 14.33 0.11
N ALA A 463 15.24 15.21 -0.82
CA ALA A 463 13.88 15.73 -0.96
C ALA A 463 12.87 14.61 -1.20
N VAL A 464 13.15 13.67 -2.12
CA VAL A 464 12.29 12.51 -2.37
C VAL A 464 12.02 11.70 -1.08
N LYS A 465 13.05 11.47 -0.26
CA LYS A 465 12.89 10.76 1.02
C LYS A 465 11.94 11.49 1.98
N SER A 466 12.06 12.81 2.08
CA SER A 466 11.17 13.64 2.90
C SER A 466 9.74 13.64 2.34
N LEU A 467 9.60 13.81 1.04
CA LEU A 467 8.28 13.79 0.37
C LEU A 467 7.57 12.44 0.51
N LYS A 468 8.29 11.32 0.42
CA LYS A 468 7.75 9.99 0.68
C LYS A 468 7.25 9.83 2.12
N LYS A 469 7.93 10.41 3.10
CA LYS A 469 7.45 10.42 4.49
C LYS A 469 6.15 11.21 4.64
N LEU A 470 6.09 12.42 4.06
CA LEU A 470 4.91 13.27 4.10
C LEU A 470 3.71 12.58 3.41
N SER A 471 3.92 12.07 2.20
CA SER A 471 2.89 11.32 1.46
C SER A 471 2.46 10.04 2.19
N GLY A 472 3.40 9.30 2.77
CA GLY A 472 3.13 8.11 3.57
C GLY A 472 2.33 8.38 4.86
N ALA A 473 2.35 9.63 5.35
CA ALA A 473 1.53 10.10 6.47
C ALA A 473 0.16 10.68 6.03
N GLY A 474 -0.19 10.58 4.74
CA GLY A 474 -1.49 11.05 4.22
C GLY A 474 -1.49 12.49 3.70
N HIS A 475 -0.36 13.18 3.75
CA HIS A 475 -0.28 14.55 3.23
C HIS A 475 -0.16 14.58 1.70
N THR A 476 -0.71 15.61 1.07
CA THR A 476 -0.54 15.85 -0.36
C THR A 476 0.81 16.48 -0.67
N VAL A 477 1.43 16.07 -1.76
CA VAL A 477 2.60 16.70 -2.37
C VAL A 477 2.18 17.44 -3.63
N GLY A 478 2.46 18.72 -3.70
CA GLY A 478 2.24 19.57 -4.88
C GLY A 478 3.54 20.21 -5.37
N LEU A 479 3.51 20.90 -6.51
CA LEU A 479 4.67 21.59 -7.09
C LEU A 479 4.57 23.09 -6.96
N HIS A 480 5.73 23.75 -6.89
CA HIS A 480 5.86 25.20 -6.74
C HIS A 480 6.93 25.82 -7.64
N GLY A 481 7.28 25.14 -8.73
CA GLY A 481 8.28 25.58 -9.71
C GLY A 481 9.73 25.26 -9.33
N LEU A 482 10.50 24.81 -10.33
CA LEU A 482 11.91 24.47 -10.17
C LEU A 482 12.78 25.69 -9.86
N LYS A 483 12.50 26.81 -10.51
CA LYS A 483 13.24 28.06 -10.39
C LYS A 483 12.42 29.14 -9.66
N HIS A 484 11.23 28.77 -9.20
CA HIS A 484 10.29 29.67 -8.53
C HIS A 484 9.96 30.94 -9.34
N LEU A 485 9.71 30.77 -10.64
CA LEU A 485 9.44 31.86 -11.56
C LEU A 485 8.00 32.38 -11.47
N ASP A 486 7.82 33.68 -11.62
CA ASP A 486 6.49 34.28 -11.76
C ASP A 486 5.86 33.87 -13.07
N ALA A 487 4.80 33.05 -13.00
CA ALA A 487 4.22 32.39 -14.16
C ALA A 487 3.70 33.37 -15.22
N ASP A 488 3.07 34.48 -14.80
CA ASP A 488 2.55 35.51 -15.70
C ASP A 488 3.69 36.27 -16.42
N ILE A 489 4.73 36.61 -15.73
CA ILE A 489 5.89 37.34 -16.30
C ILE A 489 6.65 36.42 -17.26
N GLU A 490 6.97 35.24 -16.82
CA GLU A 490 7.77 34.31 -17.60
C GLU A 490 7.00 33.76 -18.82
N ALA A 491 5.71 33.47 -18.65
CA ALA A 491 4.86 33.08 -19.77
C ALA A 491 4.73 34.18 -20.84
N ALA A 492 4.59 35.43 -20.42
CA ALA A 492 4.58 36.59 -21.34
C ALA A 492 5.93 36.76 -22.06
N ARG A 493 7.04 36.43 -21.39
CA ARG A 493 8.42 36.60 -21.94
C ARG A 493 8.78 35.49 -22.95
N VAL A 494 8.47 34.22 -22.65
CA VAL A 494 8.98 33.07 -23.44
C VAL A 494 7.88 32.17 -24.00
N GLY A 495 6.63 32.38 -23.63
CA GLY A 495 5.48 31.53 -23.94
C GLY A 495 5.26 30.43 -22.92
N MET A 496 4.00 30.01 -22.74
CA MET A 496 3.57 29.04 -21.73
C MET A 496 4.29 27.67 -21.85
N GLU A 497 4.43 27.14 -23.05
CA GLU A 497 5.08 25.85 -23.28
C GLU A 497 6.55 25.87 -22.83
N LYS A 498 7.28 26.96 -23.11
CA LYS A 498 8.69 27.09 -22.69
C LYS A 498 8.80 27.30 -21.19
N TYR A 499 7.93 28.11 -20.59
CA TYR A 499 7.86 28.25 -19.13
C TYR A 499 7.62 26.89 -18.47
N TYR A 500 6.59 26.16 -18.89
CA TYR A 500 6.26 24.85 -18.35
C TYR A 500 7.43 23.87 -18.45
N ARG A 501 8.07 23.76 -19.62
CA ARG A 501 9.22 22.87 -19.84
C ARG A 501 10.45 23.24 -19.01
N ALA A 502 10.62 24.52 -18.71
CA ALA A 502 11.80 25.04 -18.00
C ALA A 502 11.64 25.02 -16.46
N ASP A 503 10.43 25.17 -15.94
CA ASP A 503 10.19 25.38 -14.52
C ASP A 503 9.28 24.36 -13.85
N VAL A 504 8.32 23.77 -14.57
CA VAL A 504 7.32 22.88 -13.98
C VAL A 504 7.58 21.41 -14.32
N MET A 505 7.74 21.10 -15.61
CA MET A 505 7.90 19.74 -16.12
C MET A 505 9.05 18.97 -15.47
N PRO A 506 10.25 19.55 -15.22
CA PRO A 506 11.34 18.79 -14.61
C PRO A 506 11.03 18.34 -13.18
N GLN A 507 10.23 19.10 -12.43
CA GLN A 507 9.75 18.68 -11.11
C GLN A 507 8.68 17.57 -11.25
N GLN A 508 7.74 17.69 -12.21
CA GLN A 508 6.74 16.66 -12.46
C GLN A 508 7.41 15.33 -12.83
N ASP A 509 8.38 15.36 -13.74
CA ASP A 509 9.14 14.17 -14.12
C ASP A 509 9.83 13.55 -12.91
N ARG A 510 10.44 14.37 -12.07
CA ARG A 510 11.15 13.87 -10.89
C ARG A 510 10.20 13.25 -9.85
N ILE A 511 9.05 13.86 -9.60
CA ILE A 511 7.99 13.33 -8.74
C ILE A 511 7.43 12.01 -9.32
N TYR A 512 7.18 12.00 -10.63
CA TYR A 512 6.75 10.79 -11.34
C TYR A 512 7.73 9.63 -11.16
N TRP A 513 9.03 9.86 -11.40
CA TRP A 513 10.06 8.84 -11.22
C TRP A 513 10.31 8.46 -9.75
N ALA A 514 9.88 9.29 -8.82
CA ALA A 514 9.90 8.98 -7.39
C ALA A 514 8.65 8.22 -6.92
N TYR A 515 7.68 7.98 -7.81
CA TYR A 515 6.38 7.34 -7.52
C TYR A 515 5.59 8.10 -6.45
N LEU A 516 5.59 9.41 -6.54
CA LEU A 516 4.82 10.27 -5.65
C LEU A 516 3.60 10.83 -6.41
N PRO A 517 2.43 10.91 -5.75
CA PRO A 517 1.29 11.62 -6.32
C PRO A 517 1.62 13.10 -6.44
N CYS A 518 1.16 13.72 -7.53
CA CYS A 518 1.23 15.15 -7.68
C CYS A 518 0.13 15.63 -8.62
N SER A 519 -0.95 16.12 -8.05
CA SER A 519 -2.15 16.57 -8.78
C SER A 519 -2.32 18.08 -8.81
N SER A 520 -1.48 18.82 -8.07
CA SER A 520 -1.67 20.23 -7.82
C SER A 520 -0.41 21.05 -7.98
N PHE A 521 -0.59 22.30 -8.38
CA PHE A 521 0.47 23.29 -8.52
C PHE A 521 0.10 24.58 -7.78
N ALA A 522 1.05 25.17 -7.07
CA ALA A 522 0.92 26.48 -6.46
C ALA A 522 1.75 27.50 -7.24
N TYR A 523 1.15 28.63 -7.54
CA TYR A 523 1.85 29.70 -8.26
C TYR A 523 2.90 30.37 -7.37
N PRO A 524 4.18 30.43 -7.77
CA PRO A 524 5.17 31.28 -7.15
C PRO A 524 4.68 32.73 -7.05
N ASN A 525 4.90 33.35 -5.90
CA ASN A 525 4.44 34.70 -5.61
C ASN A 525 2.97 34.98 -5.90
N THR A 526 2.14 33.93 -6.01
CA THR A 526 0.72 33.98 -6.39
C THR A 526 0.44 34.63 -7.76
N ARG A 527 1.45 34.79 -8.61
CA ARG A 527 1.36 35.48 -9.90
C ARG A 527 0.85 34.58 -11.00
N ARG A 528 -0.28 34.94 -11.55
CA ARG A 528 -1.00 34.17 -12.58
C ARG A 528 -1.87 35.05 -13.48
N THR A 529 -2.25 34.52 -14.63
CA THR A 529 -3.32 35.02 -15.52
C THR A 529 -4.30 33.87 -15.81
N ASP A 530 -5.43 34.19 -16.41
CA ASP A 530 -6.38 33.15 -16.85
C ASP A 530 -5.78 32.26 -17.94
N GLU A 531 -4.90 32.79 -18.79
CA GLU A 531 -4.15 32.02 -19.78
C GLU A 531 -3.19 31.00 -19.13
N THR A 532 -2.50 31.41 -18.06
CA THR A 532 -1.62 30.47 -17.31
C THR A 532 -2.44 29.41 -16.62
N ASP A 533 -3.64 29.72 -16.11
CA ASP A 533 -4.54 28.75 -15.51
C ASP A 533 -5.02 27.72 -16.55
N ASP A 534 -5.54 28.19 -17.69
CA ASP A 534 -6.05 27.33 -18.75
C ASP A 534 -4.99 26.35 -19.25
N PHE A 535 -3.77 26.80 -19.42
CA PHE A 535 -2.65 25.94 -19.79
C PHE A 535 -2.31 24.91 -18.71
N LEU A 536 -2.10 25.36 -17.46
CA LEU A 536 -1.71 24.49 -16.37
C LEU A 536 -2.82 23.53 -15.93
N PHE A 537 -4.09 23.86 -16.20
CA PHE A 537 -5.19 22.91 -16.05
C PHE A 537 -5.13 21.72 -17.01
N GLY A 538 -4.34 21.80 -18.08
CA GLY A 538 -4.00 20.65 -18.90
C GLY A 538 -3.06 19.65 -18.22
N HIS A 539 -2.38 20.06 -17.16
CA HIS A 539 -1.33 19.30 -16.46
C HIS A 539 -1.68 19.00 -15.00
N PHE A 540 -2.50 19.80 -14.36
CA PHE A 540 -2.89 19.67 -12.95
C PHE A 540 -4.39 19.67 -12.76
N THR A 541 -4.83 18.96 -11.75
CA THR A 541 -6.24 18.92 -11.34
C THR A 541 -6.66 20.23 -10.71
N ARG A 542 -5.80 20.77 -9.84
CA ARG A 542 -6.04 22.01 -9.12
C ARG A 542 -4.82 22.90 -9.09
N LEU A 543 -5.09 24.18 -9.10
CA LEU A 543 -4.11 25.23 -8.93
C LEU A 543 -4.39 25.99 -7.63
N ARG A 544 -3.34 26.48 -6.97
CA ARG A 544 -3.45 27.30 -5.76
C ARG A 544 -2.81 28.67 -6.01
N ALA A 545 -3.51 29.71 -5.63
CA ALA A 545 -3.02 31.09 -5.65
C ALA A 545 -3.35 31.80 -4.32
N GLY A 546 -2.69 32.91 -4.06
CA GLY A 546 -3.07 33.81 -2.98
C GLY A 546 -4.22 34.72 -3.36
N VAL A 547 -4.78 35.40 -2.38
CA VAL A 547 -5.82 36.41 -2.61
C VAL A 547 -5.17 37.69 -3.11
N PRO A 548 -5.63 38.29 -4.24
CA PRO A 548 -5.21 39.61 -4.66
C PRO A 548 -5.46 40.64 -3.54
N GLY A 549 -4.45 41.39 -3.15
CA GLY A 549 -4.55 42.41 -2.09
C GLY A 549 -4.38 41.90 -0.65
N ALA A 550 -4.08 40.60 -0.47
CA ALA A 550 -3.66 40.04 0.83
C ALA A 550 -2.19 40.41 1.19
N ALA A 551 -1.53 41.21 0.37
CA ALA A 551 -0.23 41.78 0.72
C ALA A 551 -0.43 42.79 1.85
N PRO A 552 0.26 42.67 2.99
CA PRO A 552 0.01 43.47 4.19
C PRO A 552 0.61 44.87 4.14
N TYR A 553 1.34 45.16 3.09
CA TYR A 553 2.04 46.40 2.93
C TYR A 553 1.72 47.10 1.62
N ASP A 554 1.54 48.42 1.72
CA ASP A 554 1.87 49.23 0.56
C ASP A 554 3.38 49.11 0.28
N PRO A 555 3.85 49.49 -0.93
CA PRO A 555 5.28 49.45 -1.25
C PRO A 555 6.18 50.29 -0.32
N LYS A 556 5.61 51.05 0.62
CA LYS A 556 6.31 51.92 1.56
C LYS A 556 6.33 51.35 3.00
N GLY A 557 5.76 50.18 3.24
CA GLY A 557 5.79 49.52 4.55
C GLY A 557 4.80 50.07 5.57
N GLU A 558 3.81 50.88 5.18
CA GLU A 558 2.80 51.40 6.08
C GLU A 558 1.62 50.42 6.23
N LYS A 559 1.12 50.26 7.48
CA LYS A 559 -0.12 49.49 7.75
C LYS A 559 -1.27 50.08 6.92
N GLN A 560 -1.88 49.25 6.08
CA GLN A 560 -3.13 49.68 5.42
C GLN A 560 -4.19 49.94 6.52
N LYS A 561 -4.58 51.20 6.68
CA LYS A 561 -5.55 51.66 7.71
C LYS A 561 -6.94 51.06 7.55
N ASP A 562 -7.26 50.53 6.36
CA ASP A 562 -8.58 49.97 5.99
C ASP A 562 -8.56 48.47 5.68
N ARG A 563 -7.70 47.69 6.34
CA ARG A 563 -7.66 46.24 6.21
C ARG A 563 -9.02 45.68 6.65
N ARG A 564 -9.77 45.06 5.71
CA ARG A 564 -10.96 44.30 6.04
C ARG A 564 -10.56 43.04 6.82
N PRO A 565 -11.29 42.64 7.87
CA PRO A 565 -11.06 41.39 8.56
C PRO A 565 -11.01 40.21 7.58
N LEU A 566 -10.08 39.25 7.77
CA LEU A 566 -9.95 38.08 6.90
C LEU A 566 -11.28 37.34 6.77
N VAL A 567 -12.02 37.23 7.85
CA VAL A 567 -13.32 36.55 7.90
C VAL A 567 -14.38 37.17 6.98
N THR A 568 -14.21 38.41 6.52
CA THR A 568 -15.13 39.10 5.60
C THR A 568 -14.71 39.04 4.14
N ASN A 569 -13.56 38.41 3.83
CA ASN A 569 -13.03 38.35 2.48
C ASN A 569 -13.67 37.20 1.68
N GLU A 570 -14.74 37.49 0.97
CA GLU A 570 -15.48 36.51 0.14
C GLU A 570 -14.63 35.92 -1.01
N GLY A 571 -13.48 36.46 -1.33
CA GLY A 571 -12.60 35.93 -2.40
C GLY A 571 -11.88 34.63 -2.07
N VAL A 572 -11.89 34.22 -0.80
CA VAL A 572 -11.22 32.99 -0.30
C VAL A 572 -12.24 31.91 0.05
N PHE A 573 -13.37 32.32 0.60
CA PHE A 573 -14.41 31.40 1.01
C PHE A 573 -15.30 31.03 -0.17
N PHE A 574 -15.69 29.76 -0.26
CA PHE A 574 -16.69 29.28 -1.18
C PHE A 574 -17.38 28.03 -0.61
N PRO A 575 -18.64 27.75 -0.98
CA PRO A 575 -19.34 26.56 -0.48
C PRO A 575 -18.55 25.28 -0.76
N ALA A 576 -18.42 24.40 0.21
CA ALA A 576 -17.73 23.12 0.03
C ALA A 576 -18.42 22.25 -1.03
N ALA A 577 -19.73 22.43 -1.25
CA ALA A 577 -20.47 21.81 -2.34
C ALA A 577 -19.96 22.19 -3.75
N ASP A 578 -19.26 23.32 -3.87
CA ASP A 578 -18.70 23.78 -5.15
C ASP A 578 -17.31 23.19 -5.45
N LEU A 579 -16.72 22.44 -4.54
CA LEU A 579 -15.39 21.80 -4.75
C LEU A 579 -15.27 21.04 -6.07
N PRO A 580 -16.30 20.31 -6.56
CA PRO A 580 -16.25 19.66 -7.86
C PRO A 580 -16.16 20.63 -9.04
N ASN A 581 -16.53 21.90 -8.84
CA ASN A 581 -16.48 22.94 -9.87
C ASN A 581 -15.30 23.90 -9.71
N ARG A 582 -14.51 23.74 -8.63
CA ARG A 582 -13.39 24.65 -8.30
C ARG A 582 -12.04 24.02 -8.60
N ARG A 583 -11.40 24.48 -9.66
CA ARG A 583 -10.05 24.08 -10.02
C ARG A 583 -8.96 25.05 -9.51
N LEU A 584 -9.29 26.32 -9.39
CA LEU A 584 -8.45 27.35 -8.75
C LEU A 584 -8.92 27.58 -7.32
N ILE A 585 -8.04 27.34 -6.35
CA ILE A 585 -8.27 27.61 -4.93
C ILE A 585 -7.40 28.78 -4.50
N ARG A 586 -8.02 29.77 -3.87
CA ARG A 586 -7.32 30.93 -3.31
C ARG A 586 -7.23 30.81 -1.81
N GLY A 587 -6.12 31.26 -1.24
CA GLY A 587 -5.87 31.15 0.20
C GLY A 587 -5.27 32.41 0.81
N PHE A 588 -5.40 32.54 2.12
CA PHE A 588 -4.75 33.58 2.92
C PHE A 588 -3.31 33.19 3.22
N ILE A 589 -2.36 34.10 2.99
CA ILE A 589 -0.97 33.89 3.37
C ILE A 589 -0.80 34.30 4.83
N LEU A 590 -0.25 33.40 5.64
CA LEU A 590 -0.03 33.56 7.07
C LEU A 590 1.46 33.74 7.40
N GLY A 591 1.75 34.53 8.42
CA GLY A 591 3.09 34.77 8.94
C GLY A 591 3.20 36.13 9.62
N GLU A 592 4.26 36.39 10.37
CA GLU A 592 4.46 37.66 11.04
C GLU A 592 4.60 38.83 10.03
N ALA A 593 5.21 38.59 8.89
CA ALA A 593 5.33 39.57 7.82
C ALA A 593 3.99 40.04 7.28
N TYR A 594 2.94 39.24 7.45
CA TYR A 594 1.58 39.57 7.05
C TYR A 594 0.73 40.05 8.23
N HIS A 595 1.35 40.35 9.38
CA HIS A 595 0.64 40.73 10.61
C HIS A 595 -0.53 39.80 10.94
N THR A 596 -0.30 38.48 10.81
CA THR A 596 -1.31 37.46 11.09
C THR A 596 -1.76 37.57 12.53
N ASP A 597 -3.05 37.77 12.72
CA ASP A 597 -3.75 37.65 13.99
C ASP A 597 -4.36 36.25 14.07
N ILE A 598 -3.92 35.45 15.03
CA ILE A 598 -4.36 34.08 15.17
C ILE A 598 -5.87 33.98 15.49
N ASP A 599 -6.43 34.88 16.26
CA ASP A 599 -7.86 34.88 16.60
C ASP A 599 -8.72 35.15 15.37
N GLU A 600 -8.23 36.00 14.47
CA GLU A 600 -8.86 36.25 13.17
C GLU A 600 -8.82 34.99 12.28
N VAL A 601 -7.70 34.26 12.26
CA VAL A 601 -7.56 32.99 11.54
C VAL A 601 -8.52 31.94 12.11
N LEU A 602 -8.61 31.81 13.43
CA LEU A 602 -9.54 30.89 14.08
C LEU A 602 -11.00 31.24 13.76
N SER A 603 -11.31 32.54 13.65
CA SER A 603 -12.63 33.00 13.21
C SER A 603 -12.96 32.57 11.76
N CYS A 604 -11.95 32.55 10.88
CA CYS A 604 -12.11 32.02 9.52
C CYS A 604 -12.42 30.52 9.52
N VAL A 605 -11.76 29.73 10.38
CA VAL A 605 -12.01 28.30 10.52
C VAL A 605 -13.43 28.04 11.03
N ARG A 606 -13.87 28.78 12.06
CA ARG A 606 -15.25 28.66 12.59
C ARG A 606 -16.29 29.04 11.54
N ARG A 607 -16.09 30.16 10.80
CA ARG A 607 -16.97 30.54 9.69
C ARG A 607 -17.11 29.41 8.67
N ALA A 608 -15.98 28.83 8.25
CA ALA A 608 -16.01 27.75 7.27
C ALA A 608 -16.75 26.51 7.78
N ALA A 609 -16.65 26.20 9.08
CA ALA A 609 -17.41 25.13 9.71
C ALA A 609 -18.93 25.42 9.71
N GLU A 610 -19.31 26.61 10.20
CA GLU A 610 -20.72 27.04 10.34
C GLU A 610 -21.44 27.12 9.00
N ARG A 611 -20.77 27.64 7.98
CA ARG A 611 -21.35 27.87 6.66
C ARG A 611 -21.11 26.75 5.65
N LYS A 612 -20.41 25.68 6.06
CA LYS A 612 -19.98 24.60 5.16
C LYS A 612 -19.19 25.12 3.97
N GLU A 613 -18.24 26.02 4.23
CA GLU A 613 -17.38 26.63 3.25
C GLU A 613 -15.99 25.97 3.25
N VAL A 614 -15.24 26.20 2.19
CA VAL A 614 -13.80 25.92 2.12
C VAL A 614 -13.04 27.16 2.52
N VAL A 615 -12.01 27.00 3.36
CA VAL A 615 -11.00 28.02 3.64
C VAL A 615 -9.62 27.44 3.41
N CYS A 616 -8.78 28.16 2.65
CA CYS A 616 -7.39 27.78 2.40
C CYS A 616 -6.44 28.76 3.12
N LEU A 617 -5.51 28.21 3.88
CA LEU A 617 -4.46 28.94 4.59
C LEU A 617 -3.09 28.56 4.01
N ILE A 618 -2.27 29.56 3.73
CA ILE A 618 -0.98 29.42 3.06
C ILE A 618 0.13 29.82 4.03
N SER A 619 1.15 29.02 4.19
CA SER A 619 2.36 29.37 4.93
C SER A 619 3.57 28.65 4.32
N HIS A 620 4.71 28.59 5.02
CA HIS A 620 5.95 28.01 4.49
C HIS A 620 6.54 27.00 5.49
N GLY A 621 7.56 27.37 6.27
CA GLY A 621 8.11 26.53 7.32
C GLY A 621 7.25 26.55 8.59
N ILE A 622 7.45 25.57 9.46
CA ILE A 622 6.74 25.40 10.73
C ILE A 622 7.77 25.24 11.85
N SER A 623 7.86 26.23 12.75
CA SER A 623 8.79 26.14 13.89
C SER A 623 8.26 26.89 15.10
N PRO A 624 8.76 26.61 16.33
CA PRO A 624 8.36 27.35 17.53
C PRO A 624 8.64 28.85 17.41
N ASP A 625 9.78 29.21 16.84
CA ASP A 625 10.28 30.58 16.72
C ASP A 625 10.11 31.13 15.30
N ALA A 626 9.10 30.66 14.57
CA ALA A 626 8.86 31.07 13.19
C ALA A 626 8.71 32.58 13.06
N ARG A 627 9.36 33.11 12.02
CA ARG A 627 9.33 34.55 11.66
C ARG A 627 8.97 34.74 10.19
N HIS A 628 8.74 35.98 9.79
CA HIS A 628 8.39 36.35 8.42
C HIS A 628 7.13 35.60 7.91
N ILE A 629 7.31 34.75 6.89
CA ILE A 629 6.24 34.03 6.19
C ILE A 629 6.00 32.61 6.75
N HIS A 630 6.73 32.23 7.80
CA HIS A 630 6.62 30.92 8.42
C HIS A 630 5.53 30.88 9.50
N MET A 631 4.99 29.71 9.78
CA MET A 631 3.95 29.47 10.77
C MET A 631 4.57 29.06 12.12
N LYS A 632 4.13 29.71 13.20
CA LYS A 632 4.48 29.25 14.56
C LYS A 632 3.81 27.92 14.85
N THR A 633 4.54 26.98 15.45
CA THR A 633 3.98 25.66 15.84
C THR A 633 2.73 25.83 16.71
N ALA A 634 2.72 26.82 17.64
CA ALA A 634 1.56 27.10 18.48
C ALA A 634 0.33 27.56 17.67
N TRP A 635 0.53 28.31 16.59
CA TRP A 635 -0.57 28.71 15.69
C TRP A 635 -1.15 27.50 14.94
N LEU A 636 -0.28 26.62 14.43
CA LEU A 636 -0.71 25.39 13.77
C LEU A 636 -1.55 24.54 14.74
N GLU A 637 -1.09 24.38 15.98
CA GLU A 637 -1.82 23.61 16.98
C GLU A 637 -3.19 24.24 17.29
N ALA A 638 -3.26 25.55 17.47
CA ALA A 638 -4.52 26.25 17.69
C ALA A 638 -5.50 26.12 16.52
N ILE A 639 -5.02 26.21 15.28
CA ILE A 639 -5.82 26.03 14.06
C ILE A 639 -6.38 24.61 13.99
N LEU A 640 -5.53 23.58 14.23
CA LEU A 640 -5.95 22.18 14.18
C LEU A 640 -6.91 21.81 15.30
N ALA A 641 -6.70 22.37 16.51
CA ALA A 641 -7.63 22.20 17.63
C ALA A 641 -8.99 22.81 17.29
N CYS A 642 -9.01 24.06 16.83
CA CYS A 642 -10.23 24.76 16.41
C CYS A 642 -10.96 23.99 15.30
N ALA A 643 -10.24 23.47 14.31
CA ALA A 643 -10.82 22.66 13.24
C ALA A 643 -11.52 21.40 13.78
N LYS A 644 -10.85 20.69 14.68
CA LYS A 644 -11.40 19.48 15.32
C LYS A 644 -12.63 19.79 16.17
N GLU A 645 -12.58 20.82 16.99
CA GLU A 645 -13.68 21.28 17.84
C GLU A 645 -14.90 21.74 17.04
N SER A 646 -14.66 22.39 15.90
CA SER A 646 -15.72 22.89 15.01
C SER A 646 -16.24 21.82 14.04
N GLY A 647 -15.69 20.60 14.04
CA GLY A 647 -16.12 19.52 13.16
C GLY A 647 -15.78 19.73 11.67
N ILE A 648 -14.86 20.66 11.35
CA ILE A 648 -14.40 20.89 9.99
C ILE A 648 -13.31 19.90 9.60
N ALA A 649 -13.31 19.43 8.34
CA ALA A 649 -12.28 18.50 7.85
C ALA A 649 -11.02 19.26 7.42
N ALA A 650 -9.85 18.92 8.00
CA ALA A 650 -8.55 19.42 7.54
C ALA A 650 -7.94 18.44 6.54
N LEU A 651 -7.98 18.80 5.25
CA LEU A 651 -7.68 17.91 4.12
C LEU A 651 -6.50 18.41 3.28
N GLY A 652 -5.79 17.46 2.67
CA GLY A 652 -4.89 17.72 1.56
C GLY A 652 -5.64 17.87 0.23
N PHE A 653 -5.00 18.44 -0.78
CA PHE A 653 -5.64 18.70 -2.09
C PHE A 653 -6.04 17.40 -2.81
N ASP A 654 -5.32 16.30 -2.61
CA ASP A 654 -5.64 15.01 -3.23
C ASP A 654 -6.85 14.30 -2.57
N GLU A 655 -7.25 14.75 -1.38
CA GLU A 655 -8.44 14.24 -0.68
C GLU A 655 -9.73 14.98 -1.10
N LEU A 656 -9.60 16.07 -1.85
CA LEU A 656 -10.75 16.84 -2.29
C LEU A 656 -11.52 16.12 -3.41
N PRO A 657 -12.87 16.26 -3.44
CA PRO A 657 -13.67 15.78 -4.57
C PRO A 657 -13.11 16.32 -5.88
N ALA A 658 -13.04 15.46 -6.87
CA ALA A 658 -12.49 15.85 -8.15
C ALA A 658 -13.26 16.98 -8.84
N PRO A 659 -12.55 17.90 -9.49
CA PRO A 659 -13.23 18.86 -10.34
C PRO A 659 -13.90 18.16 -11.53
N VAL A 660 -15.11 18.60 -11.82
CA VAL A 660 -15.80 18.24 -13.07
C VAL A 660 -14.95 18.81 -14.22
N MET A 661 -14.40 17.94 -15.04
CA MET A 661 -13.64 18.39 -16.20
C MET A 661 -14.62 18.94 -17.24
N PRO A 662 -14.38 20.12 -17.82
CA PRO A 662 -15.18 20.60 -18.92
C PRO A 662 -15.16 19.56 -20.04
N LYS A 663 -16.32 19.26 -20.62
CA LYS A 663 -16.38 18.43 -21.82
C LYS A 663 -15.49 19.10 -22.86
N LYS A 664 -14.49 18.39 -23.38
CA LYS A 664 -13.77 18.88 -24.56
C LYS A 664 -14.81 19.16 -25.66
N PRO A 665 -14.73 20.33 -26.31
CA PRO A 665 -15.58 20.65 -27.43
C PRO A 665 -15.43 19.65 -28.56
#